data_d6bc7694da7c05149ff2b2c1896a66e0
#
_entry.id   d6bc7694da7c05149ff2b2c1896a66e0
#
_cell.length_a   1.000
_cell.length_b   1.000
_cell.length_c   1.000
_cell.angle_alpha   90.00
_cell.angle_beta   90.00
_cell.angle_gamma   90.00
#
_symmetry.space_group_name_H-M   'P 1'
#
loop_
_entity.id
_entity.type
_entity.pdbx_description
1 polymer ?
#
loop_
_entity_poly.entity_id
_entity_poly.type
_entity_poly.pdbx_seq_one_letter_code
_entity_poly.pdbx_strand_id
1 'polypeptide(L)'
;MSLVLMLVILAGLVAVLYGAVQTASLMRAPAGNEKMREIAAAIQEGAQAYLRRQYTAIAVVGVVILIAAFFLIGPYAAGGFLIGSVLSGAAGFAGMLISVRANVRTAQASSESLAKGLSLAFRSGAVTGMLVAGFALLGVSVYYAILTGPLHLENTSREVVDSLVALGFGASLISIFARLGGGIFTKGADVGGDMVGKVEAGIPEDDPRNAATIADNVGDNVGDCAGMAADLFETYAVTTVATMVLAAIFFAGDQAATMMQLPLAICGVCVITSIIGAFFVRLGKSNNIMGALYQGLIVTGALSAIALYFVITKLVPAGTLTVGDKSFTSMSLFFCGLVGLAVTAAIVVITEYYTGTGFRPVKSVAAASVSGHGTNVIQGLAMSLESTAAPALVIIAGIIVTFNLAGLFGIAIATTSMLSLAGFIVALDAFGPVTDNAGGIAEMAGLPSEVRVVTDALDAVGNTTKAVTKGYAIGSAGLGALVLFAAYTQDLKFFAADPGQFPFFAGMGDVRFDLSNPYVIVGLLFGGLLPFLFGGMSMTAVGRAAQSVVAEVRRQFKENPGIMTYEVKPEYGRAVDILTKAAIREMIVPSLLPVASPVVLFFVIDLIAGKSDAFSALGAMLVGVIVTGLFVAISMTSGGGAWDNAKKLIEEGHYGGKGSEAHKAAVTGDTVGDPYKDTAGPAVNPMIKITNIVALLLLAVLAHGLIK
;
A
#
# COMPACT_ATOMS: atom_id res chain seq x y z
N MET A 1 -20.85 -24.00 9.26
CA MET A 1 -19.53 -23.46 8.84
C MET A 1 -18.66 -24.59 8.31
N SER A 2 -18.10 -24.44 7.12
CA SER A 2 -17.26 -25.48 6.51
C SER A 2 -15.94 -25.66 7.27
N LEU A 3 -15.32 -26.85 7.17
CA LEU A 3 -13.98 -27.11 7.73
C LEU A 3 -12.94 -26.13 7.16
N VAL A 4 -13.03 -25.83 5.86
CA VAL A 4 -12.12 -24.89 5.18
C VAL A 4 -12.19 -23.52 5.82
N LEU A 5 -13.39 -22.99 6.04
CA LEU A 5 -13.58 -21.67 6.65
C LEU A 5 -13.10 -21.61 8.09
N MET A 6 -13.28 -22.72 8.85
CA MET A 6 -12.70 -22.82 10.21
C MET A 6 -11.17 -22.78 10.20
N LEU A 7 -10.53 -23.50 9.27
CA LEU A 7 -9.07 -23.50 9.13
C LEU A 7 -8.53 -22.12 8.70
N VAL A 8 -9.25 -21.44 7.83
CA VAL A 8 -8.92 -20.07 7.40
C VAL A 8 -8.96 -19.09 8.57
N ILE A 9 -10.05 -19.13 9.37
CA ILE A 9 -10.19 -18.29 10.56
C ILE A 9 -9.07 -18.61 11.57
N LEU A 10 -8.76 -19.88 11.76
CA LEU A 10 -7.66 -20.29 12.62
C LEU A 10 -6.31 -19.75 12.13
N ALA A 11 -6.05 -19.79 10.82
CA ALA A 11 -4.83 -19.23 10.25
C ALA A 11 -4.72 -17.70 10.51
N GLY A 12 -5.83 -16.96 10.35
CA GLY A 12 -5.89 -15.54 10.69
C GLY A 12 -5.62 -15.28 12.18
N LEU A 13 -6.21 -16.10 13.07
CA LEU A 13 -5.95 -16.02 14.52
C LEU A 13 -4.48 -16.32 14.86
N VAL A 14 -3.87 -17.31 14.21
CA VAL A 14 -2.44 -17.63 14.39
C VAL A 14 -1.57 -16.44 13.97
N ALA A 15 -1.89 -15.72 12.90
CA ALA A 15 -1.16 -14.53 12.50
C ALA A 15 -1.25 -13.41 13.55
N VAL A 16 -2.44 -13.15 14.08
CA VAL A 16 -2.64 -12.16 15.15
C VAL A 16 -1.92 -12.57 16.43
N LEU A 17 -1.98 -13.84 16.79
CA LEU A 17 -1.25 -14.37 17.95
C LEU A 17 0.26 -14.24 17.78
N TYR A 18 0.79 -14.56 16.58
CA TYR A 18 2.19 -14.32 16.25
C TYR A 18 2.57 -12.85 16.46
N GLY A 19 1.76 -11.91 15.94
CA GLY A 19 1.95 -10.48 16.15
C GLY A 19 2.00 -10.11 17.64
N ALA A 20 1.07 -10.61 18.44
CA ALA A 20 1.00 -10.35 19.88
C ALA A 20 2.23 -10.91 20.63
N VAL A 21 2.63 -12.14 20.33
CA VAL A 21 3.81 -12.79 20.96
C VAL A 21 5.10 -12.04 20.60
N GLN A 22 5.27 -11.69 19.32
CA GLN A 22 6.45 -10.92 18.88
C GLN A 22 6.47 -9.52 19.48
N THR A 23 5.33 -8.85 19.60
CA THR A 23 5.21 -7.55 20.27
C THR A 23 5.66 -7.66 21.73
N ALA A 24 5.17 -8.65 22.47
CA ALA A 24 5.56 -8.87 23.87
C ALA A 24 7.08 -9.13 24.02
N SER A 25 7.65 -9.89 23.07
CA SER A 25 9.10 -10.15 23.04
C SER A 25 9.90 -8.88 22.71
N LEU A 26 9.42 -8.06 21.77
CA LEU A 26 10.04 -6.83 21.33
C LEU A 26 10.06 -5.77 22.45
N MET A 27 8.94 -5.66 23.18
CA MET A 27 8.84 -4.71 24.31
C MET A 27 9.76 -5.05 25.49
N ARG A 28 10.25 -6.28 25.59
CA ARG A 28 11.23 -6.70 26.61
C ARG A 28 12.67 -6.32 26.24
N ALA A 29 12.94 -5.97 24.99
CA ALA A 29 14.26 -5.56 24.55
C ALA A 29 14.67 -4.21 25.20
N PRO A 30 15.96 -4.00 25.53
CA PRO A 30 16.44 -2.77 26.13
C PRO A 30 16.14 -1.55 25.24
N ALA A 31 15.73 -0.43 25.86
CA ALA A 31 15.41 0.82 25.18
C ALA A 31 16.56 1.84 25.22
N GLY A 32 17.78 1.41 25.51
CA GLY A 32 18.95 2.26 25.50
C GLY A 32 19.09 3.20 26.70
N ASN A 33 19.95 4.20 26.55
CA ASN A 33 20.25 5.18 27.57
C ASN A 33 19.14 6.22 27.77
N GLU A 34 19.31 7.14 28.73
CA GLU A 34 18.29 8.14 29.07
C GLU A 34 17.98 9.09 27.91
N LYS A 35 19.01 9.55 27.19
CA LYS A 35 18.86 10.47 26.05
C LYS A 35 18.11 9.81 24.88
N MET A 36 18.41 8.55 24.58
CA MET A 36 17.66 7.77 23.58
C MET A 36 16.19 7.64 23.94
N ARG A 37 15.89 7.39 25.23
CA ARG A 37 14.51 7.26 25.72
C ARG A 37 13.75 8.59 25.69
N GLU A 38 14.42 9.71 25.96
CA GLU A 38 13.85 11.06 25.86
C GLU A 38 13.43 11.35 24.41
N ILE A 39 14.31 11.09 23.43
CA ILE A 39 14.03 11.27 22.00
C ILE A 39 12.86 10.36 21.57
N ALA A 40 12.93 9.08 21.94
CA ALA A 40 11.87 8.12 21.63
C ALA A 40 10.51 8.52 22.24
N ALA A 41 10.50 9.15 23.42
CA ALA A 41 9.28 9.65 24.04
C ALA A 41 8.69 10.82 23.24
N ALA A 42 9.52 11.74 22.74
CA ALA A 42 9.09 12.85 21.89
C ALA A 42 8.47 12.33 20.56
N ILE A 43 9.12 11.34 19.92
CA ILE A 43 8.59 10.68 18.72
C ILE A 43 7.24 10.00 19.02
N GLN A 44 7.13 9.28 20.15
CA GLN A 44 5.88 8.62 20.56
C GLN A 44 4.75 9.62 20.82
N GLU A 45 5.03 10.73 21.46
CA GLU A 45 4.04 11.80 21.71
C GLU A 45 3.54 12.41 20.38
N GLY A 46 4.47 12.74 19.48
CA GLY A 46 4.13 13.23 18.14
C GLY A 46 3.29 12.23 17.35
N ALA A 47 3.67 10.96 17.36
CA ALA A 47 2.95 9.88 16.71
C ALA A 47 1.51 9.73 17.24
N GLN A 48 1.33 9.76 18.54
CA GLN A 48 -0.01 9.68 19.15
C GLN A 48 -0.87 10.91 18.83
N ALA A 49 -0.28 12.10 18.83
CA ALA A 49 -0.97 13.33 18.48
C ALA A 49 -1.47 13.30 17.02
N TYR A 50 -0.60 12.85 16.10
CA TYR A 50 -0.96 12.67 14.69
C TYR A 50 -2.09 11.64 14.53
N LEU A 51 -1.93 10.44 15.06
CA LEU A 51 -2.93 9.37 14.96
C LEU A 51 -4.30 9.83 15.48
N ARG A 52 -4.32 10.44 16.66
CA ARG A 52 -5.57 10.92 17.24
C ARG A 52 -6.31 11.88 16.31
N ARG A 53 -5.61 12.83 15.69
CA ARG A 53 -6.23 13.81 14.78
C ARG A 53 -6.67 13.17 13.47
N GLN A 54 -5.80 12.38 12.84
CA GLN A 54 -6.11 11.75 11.56
C GLN A 54 -7.29 10.78 11.70
N TYR A 55 -7.26 9.88 12.69
CA TYR A 55 -8.34 8.91 12.89
C TYR A 55 -9.65 9.57 13.31
N THR A 56 -9.61 10.70 14.01
CA THR A 56 -10.82 11.49 14.28
C THR A 56 -11.42 12.05 12.98
N ALA A 57 -10.61 12.62 12.10
CA ALA A 57 -11.07 13.13 10.81
C ALA A 57 -11.65 12.00 9.93
N ILE A 58 -10.96 10.87 9.87
CA ILE A 58 -11.42 9.68 9.14
C ILE A 58 -12.73 9.14 9.70
N ALA A 59 -12.87 9.08 11.04
CA ALA A 59 -14.08 8.60 11.70
C ALA A 59 -15.30 9.46 11.38
N VAL A 60 -15.15 10.78 11.30
CA VAL A 60 -16.25 11.68 10.91
C VAL A 60 -16.74 11.36 9.50
N VAL A 61 -15.83 11.23 8.53
CA VAL A 61 -16.18 10.86 7.16
C VAL A 61 -16.77 9.44 7.11
N GLY A 62 -16.16 8.51 7.84
CA GLY A 62 -16.60 7.12 7.91
C GLY A 62 -18.02 6.97 8.45
N VAL A 63 -18.40 7.73 9.48
CA VAL A 63 -19.78 7.71 10.04
C VAL A 63 -20.78 8.22 9.00
N VAL A 64 -20.47 9.27 8.25
CA VAL A 64 -21.36 9.79 7.19
C VAL A 64 -21.57 8.71 6.12
N ILE A 65 -20.50 8.06 5.68
CA ILE A 65 -20.59 6.99 4.67
C ILE A 65 -21.30 5.75 5.23
N LEU A 66 -21.07 5.39 6.49
CA LEU A 66 -21.76 4.29 7.15
C LEU A 66 -23.29 4.48 7.14
N ILE A 67 -23.73 5.69 7.49
CA ILE A 67 -25.15 6.07 7.44
C ILE A 67 -25.69 5.99 6.02
N ALA A 68 -24.94 6.51 5.05
CA ALA A 68 -25.31 6.44 3.63
C ALA A 68 -25.42 4.97 3.16
N ALA A 69 -24.44 4.13 3.46
CA ALA A 69 -24.45 2.71 3.11
C ALA A 69 -25.65 1.96 3.74
N PHE A 70 -25.99 2.29 4.99
CA PHE A 70 -27.15 1.70 5.67
C PHE A 70 -28.47 1.99 4.94
N PHE A 71 -28.69 3.22 4.52
CA PHE A 71 -29.92 3.61 3.84
C PHE A 71 -29.94 3.28 2.34
N LEU A 72 -28.79 3.33 1.66
CA LEU A 72 -28.70 3.14 0.21
C LEU A 72 -28.56 1.68 -0.21
N ILE A 73 -27.90 0.84 0.59
CA ILE A 73 -27.64 -0.57 0.23
C ILE A 73 -28.29 -1.50 1.28
N GLY A 74 -28.15 -1.19 2.57
CA GLY A 74 -28.77 -1.96 3.62
C GLY A 74 -27.85 -2.24 4.82
N PRO A 75 -28.40 -2.87 5.90
CA PRO A 75 -27.70 -3.06 7.16
C PRO A 75 -26.47 -3.98 7.04
N TYR A 76 -26.51 -4.98 6.20
CA TYR A 76 -25.38 -5.90 6.02
C TYR A 76 -24.21 -5.22 5.29
N ALA A 77 -24.49 -4.42 4.28
CA ALA A 77 -23.45 -3.63 3.61
C ALA A 77 -22.82 -2.60 4.56
N ALA A 78 -23.64 -1.91 5.37
CA ALA A 78 -23.14 -1.02 6.42
C ALA A 78 -22.26 -1.75 7.45
N GLY A 79 -22.65 -2.98 7.84
CA GLY A 79 -21.83 -3.86 8.70
C GLY A 79 -20.49 -4.22 8.07
N GLY A 80 -20.48 -4.58 6.78
CA GLY A 80 -19.26 -4.84 6.02
C GLY A 80 -18.34 -3.62 5.98
N PHE A 81 -18.86 -2.46 5.60
CA PHE A 81 -18.13 -1.19 5.59
C PHE A 81 -17.47 -0.89 6.94
N LEU A 82 -18.23 -1.06 8.04
CA LEU A 82 -17.71 -0.82 9.40
C LEU A 82 -16.55 -1.78 9.73
N ILE A 83 -16.72 -3.09 9.46
CA ILE A 83 -15.68 -4.10 9.71
C ILE A 83 -14.41 -3.79 8.92
N GLY A 84 -14.53 -3.50 7.61
CA GLY A 84 -13.41 -3.14 6.76
C GLY A 84 -12.67 -1.90 7.24
N SER A 85 -13.41 -0.85 7.60
CA SER A 85 -12.84 0.39 8.12
C SER A 85 -12.13 0.19 9.46
N VAL A 86 -12.76 -0.49 10.41
CA VAL A 86 -12.19 -0.69 11.76
C VAL A 86 -10.94 -1.55 11.71
N LEU A 87 -10.95 -2.66 10.95
CA LEU A 87 -9.81 -3.56 10.89
C LEU A 87 -8.63 -2.99 10.10
N SER A 88 -8.89 -2.27 9.01
CA SER A 88 -7.85 -1.54 8.28
C SER A 88 -7.21 -0.46 9.16
N GLY A 89 -8.04 0.32 9.84
CA GLY A 89 -7.57 1.31 10.80
C GLY A 89 -6.77 0.69 11.95
N ALA A 90 -7.23 -0.42 12.50
CA ALA A 90 -6.55 -1.13 13.59
C ALA A 90 -5.18 -1.66 13.16
N ALA A 91 -5.06 -2.17 11.92
CA ALA A 91 -3.79 -2.66 11.38
C ALA A 91 -2.74 -1.54 11.30
N GLY A 92 -3.11 -0.38 10.71
CA GLY A 92 -2.24 0.79 10.63
C GLY A 92 -1.89 1.37 12.00
N PHE A 93 -2.87 1.52 12.87
CA PHE A 93 -2.69 2.04 14.23
C PHE A 93 -1.75 1.17 15.07
N ALA A 94 -1.98 -0.14 15.10
CA ALA A 94 -1.16 -1.08 15.85
C ALA A 94 0.26 -1.15 15.28
N GLY A 95 0.40 -1.23 13.94
CA GLY A 95 1.70 -1.25 13.26
C GLY A 95 2.55 -0.04 13.64
N MET A 96 1.98 1.16 13.56
CA MET A 96 2.67 2.39 13.94
C MET A 96 3.07 2.44 15.42
N LEU A 97 2.15 2.10 16.33
CA LEU A 97 2.47 2.12 17.77
C LEU A 97 3.60 1.16 18.15
N ILE A 98 3.72 0.05 17.43
CA ILE A 98 4.76 -0.95 17.68
C ILE A 98 6.07 -0.48 17.07
N SER A 99 6.06 0.03 15.82
CA SER A 99 7.27 0.50 15.15
C SER A 99 7.94 1.66 15.89
N VAL A 100 7.18 2.65 16.33
CA VAL A 100 7.69 3.80 17.12
C VAL A 100 8.38 3.34 18.40
N ARG A 101 7.90 2.27 19.03
CA ARG A 101 8.55 1.68 20.21
C ARG A 101 9.74 0.79 19.86
N ALA A 102 9.76 0.23 18.65
CA ALA A 102 10.85 -0.60 18.16
C ALA A 102 12.07 0.23 17.76
N ASN A 103 11.89 1.46 17.27
CA ASN A 103 12.96 2.33 16.77
C ASN A 103 14.12 2.46 17.76
N VAL A 104 13.86 2.89 18.97
CA VAL A 104 14.87 3.07 20.02
C VAL A 104 15.52 1.75 20.44
N ARG A 105 14.75 0.65 20.41
CA ARG A 105 15.28 -0.69 20.74
C ARG A 105 16.17 -1.21 19.64
N THR A 106 15.85 -0.86 18.38
CA THR A 106 16.72 -1.19 17.24
C THR A 106 18.02 -0.41 17.29
N ALA A 107 17.99 0.89 17.63
CA ALA A 107 19.18 1.69 17.86
C ALA A 107 20.06 1.08 18.97
N GLN A 108 19.46 0.66 20.09
CA GLN A 108 20.19 -0.02 21.17
C GLN A 108 20.75 -1.38 20.73
N ALA A 109 19.97 -2.18 20.01
CA ALA A 109 20.43 -3.48 19.50
C ALA A 109 21.58 -3.33 18.48
N SER A 110 21.55 -2.27 17.67
CA SER A 110 22.59 -1.92 16.70
C SER A 110 23.91 -1.53 17.39
N SER A 111 23.85 -0.99 18.59
CA SER A 111 25.07 -0.73 19.40
C SER A 111 25.77 -2.01 19.88
N GLU A 112 25.04 -3.14 19.87
CA GLU A 112 25.61 -4.43 20.27
C GLU A 112 26.14 -5.22 19.06
N SER A 113 25.36 -5.29 17.97
CA SER A 113 25.78 -5.92 16.72
C SER A 113 24.77 -5.68 15.57
N LEU A 114 25.27 -5.77 14.32
CA LEU A 114 24.44 -5.74 13.10
C LEU A 114 23.36 -6.83 13.11
N ALA A 115 23.70 -8.04 13.55
CA ALA A 115 22.74 -9.15 13.59
C ALA A 115 21.56 -8.90 14.55
N LYS A 116 21.82 -8.27 15.70
CA LYS A 116 20.79 -7.90 16.67
C LYS A 116 19.92 -6.76 16.16
N GLY A 117 20.51 -5.73 15.55
CA GLY A 117 19.79 -4.63 14.90
C GLY A 117 18.86 -5.15 13.82
N LEU A 118 19.36 -5.95 12.87
CA LEU A 118 18.57 -6.60 11.83
C LEU A 118 17.40 -7.41 12.40
N SER A 119 17.70 -8.29 13.38
CA SER A 119 16.69 -9.16 13.98
C SER A 119 15.56 -8.38 14.62
N LEU A 120 15.86 -7.27 15.32
CA LEU A 120 14.87 -6.50 16.03
C LEU A 120 14.02 -5.64 15.07
N ALA A 121 14.66 -4.99 14.11
CA ALA A 121 13.97 -4.22 13.08
C ALA A 121 13.03 -5.10 12.23
N PHE A 122 13.52 -6.26 11.76
CA PHE A 122 12.70 -7.17 10.97
C PHE A 122 11.53 -7.75 11.78
N ARG A 123 11.75 -8.09 13.05
CA ARG A 123 10.64 -8.58 13.92
C ARG A 123 9.57 -7.52 14.13
N SER A 124 9.92 -6.25 14.23
CA SER A 124 8.94 -5.15 14.26
C SER A 124 8.14 -5.10 12.97
N GLY A 125 8.80 -5.17 11.82
CA GLY A 125 8.13 -5.25 10.52
C GLY A 125 7.22 -6.47 10.41
N ALA A 126 7.68 -7.64 10.87
CA ALA A 126 6.90 -8.88 10.84
C ALA A 126 5.63 -8.80 11.70
N VAL A 127 5.64 -8.06 12.81
CA VAL A 127 4.41 -7.80 13.59
C VAL A 127 3.41 -7.05 12.73
N THR A 128 3.81 -5.95 12.11
CA THR A 128 2.93 -5.15 11.24
C THR A 128 2.38 -6.01 10.09
N GLY A 129 3.24 -6.76 9.40
CA GLY A 129 2.84 -7.60 8.27
C GLY A 129 1.84 -8.70 8.65
N MET A 130 2.07 -9.40 9.76
CA MET A 130 1.17 -10.46 10.20
C MET A 130 -0.15 -9.94 10.75
N LEU A 131 -0.16 -8.74 11.37
CA LEU A 131 -1.41 -8.08 11.77
C LEU A 131 -2.23 -7.65 10.54
N VAL A 132 -1.60 -7.10 9.51
CA VAL A 132 -2.27 -6.74 8.25
C VAL A 132 -2.93 -7.97 7.62
N ALA A 133 -2.15 -9.02 7.36
CA ALA A 133 -2.66 -10.23 6.73
C ALA A 133 -3.71 -10.94 7.61
N GLY A 134 -3.46 -11.03 8.92
CA GLY A 134 -4.36 -11.65 9.89
C GLY A 134 -5.70 -10.93 10.01
N PHE A 135 -5.70 -9.61 10.17
CA PHE A 135 -6.93 -8.83 10.28
C PHE A 135 -7.72 -8.81 8.97
N ALA A 136 -7.05 -8.71 7.80
CA ALA A 136 -7.73 -8.74 6.52
C ALA A 136 -8.39 -10.11 6.27
N LEU A 137 -7.66 -11.20 6.54
CA LEU A 137 -8.18 -12.55 6.41
C LEU A 137 -9.35 -12.81 7.38
N LEU A 138 -9.21 -12.41 8.65
CA LEU A 138 -10.28 -12.53 9.65
C LEU A 138 -11.49 -11.67 9.28
N GLY A 139 -11.27 -10.42 8.85
CA GLY A 139 -12.34 -9.52 8.47
C GLY A 139 -13.24 -10.13 7.39
N VAL A 140 -12.64 -10.61 6.30
CA VAL A 140 -13.40 -11.21 5.19
C VAL A 140 -14.00 -12.56 5.60
N SER A 141 -13.20 -13.47 6.20
CA SER A 141 -13.64 -14.83 6.49
C SER A 141 -14.68 -14.91 7.61
N VAL A 142 -14.51 -14.15 8.69
CA VAL A 142 -15.47 -14.13 9.81
C VAL A 142 -16.76 -13.46 9.36
N TYR A 143 -16.68 -12.35 8.61
CA TYR A 143 -17.88 -11.69 8.13
C TYR A 143 -18.66 -12.57 7.15
N TYR A 144 -17.97 -13.21 6.20
CA TYR A 144 -18.61 -14.21 5.34
C TYR A 144 -19.24 -15.35 6.13
N ALA A 145 -18.56 -15.86 7.18
CA ALA A 145 -19.11 -16.89 8.07
C ALA A 145 -20.37 -16.43 8.83
N ILE A 146 -20.43 -15.17 9.24
CA ILE A 146 -21.61 -14.59 9.93
C ILE A 146 -22.78 -14.49 8.95
N LEU A 147 -22.56 -13.98 7.75
CA LEU A 147 -23.61 -13.82 6.75
C LEU A 147 -24.22 -15.17 6.35
N THR A 148 -23.39 -16.17 6.07
CA THR A 148 -23.83 -17.47 5.55
C THR A 148 -24.20 -18.50 6.63
N GLY A 149 -23.73 -18.31 7.87
CA GLY A 149 -24.02 -19.20 8.99
C GLY A 149 -25.18 -18.68 9.85
N PRO A 150 -24.94 -17.83 10.87
CA PRO A 150 -26.01 -17.35 11.78
C PRO A 150 -27.14 -16.58 11.10
N LEU A 151 -26.85 -15.84 10.02
CA LEU A 151 -27.85 -15.08 9.28
C LEU A 151 -28.54 -15.90 8.17
N HIS A 152 -28.04 -17.12 7.90
CA HIS A 152 -28.59 -18.06 6.91
C HIS A 152 -28.79 -17.47 5.50
N LEU A 153 -27.95 -16.50 5.11
CA LEU A 153 -28.00 -15.96 3.75
C LEU A 153 -27.34 -16.96 2.77
N GLU A 154 -27.87 -17.03 1.56
CA GLU A 154 -27.30 -17.85 0.50
C GLU A 154 -25.93 -17.27 0.08
N ASN A 155 -24.95 -18.15 -0.18
CA ASN A 155 -23.56 -17.73 -0.48
C ASN A 155 -23.47 -16.75 -1.67
N THR A 156 -24.30 -16.94 -2.68
CA THR A 156 -24.33 -16.14 -3.91
C THR A 156 -25.37 -15.03 -3.90
N SER A 157 -26.07 -14.82 -2.77
CA SER A 157 -27.06 -13.76 -2.66
C SER A 157 -26.42 -12.38 -2.76
N ARG A 158 -27.20 -11.42 -3.26
CA ARG A 158 -26.71 -10.02 -3.36
C ARG A 158 -26.37 -9.43 -2.01
N GLU A 159 -27.11 -9.80 -0.97
CA GLU A 159 -26.82 -9.35 0.39
C GLU A 159 -25.41 -9.77 0.85
N VAL A 160 -24.95 -10.97 0.50
CA VAL A 160 -23.60 -11.45 0.80
C VAL A 160 -22.57 -10.74 -0.05
N VAL A 161 -22.79 -10.70 -1.36
CA VAL A 161 -21.85 -10.11 -2.32
C VAL A 161 -21.65 -8.62 -2.06
N ASP A 162 -22.75 -7.84 -1.97
CA ASP A 162 -22.70 -6.39 -1.76
C ASP A 162 -22.10 -6.03 -0.39
N SER A 163 -22.33 -6.88 0.62
CA SER A 163 -21.73 -6.70 1.95
C SER A 163 -20.22 -6.90 1.97
N LEU A 164 -19.72 -7.88 1.20
CA LEU A 164 -18.27 -8.09 1.04
C LEU A 164 -17.62 -6.95 0.25
N VAL A 165 -18.28 -6.46 -0.81
CA VAL A 165 -17.81 -5.28 -1.56
C VAL A 165 -17.77 -4.04 -0.66
N ALA A 166 -18.79 -3.84 0.17
CA ALA A 166 -18.82 -2.75 1.14
C ALA A 166 -17.70 -2.86 2.20
N LEU A 167 -17.31 -4.08 2.62
CA LEU A 167 -16.14 -4.29 3.47
C LEU A 167 -14.86 -3.82 2.76
N GLY A 168 -14.70 -4.17 1.48
CA GLY A 168 -13.62 -3.66 0.65
C GLY A 168 -13.60 -2.13 0.59
N PHE A 169 -14.76 -1.49 0.42
CA PHE A 169 -14.88 -0.04 0.40
C PHE A 169 -14.49 0.61 1.74
N GLY A 170 -14.88 0.00 2.86
CA GLY A 170 -14.46 0.46 4.19
C GLY A 170 -12.93 0.43 4.35
N ALA A 171 -12.28 -0.63 3.88
CA ALA A 171 -10.82 -0.73 3.86
C ALA A 171 -10.19 0.33 2.94
N SER A 172 -10.75 0.54 1.74
CA SER A 172 -10.27 1.53 0.76
C SER A 172 -10.36 2.96 1.27
N LEU A 173 -11.42 3.30 1.99
CA LEU A 173 -11.56 4.62 2.60
C LEU A 173 -10.44 4.91 3.60
N ILE A 174 -10.16 3.97 4.50
CA ILE A 174 -9.07 4.13 5.46
C ILE A 174 -7.73 4.23 4.73
N SER A 175 -7.51 3.36 3.74
CA SER A 175 -6.28 3.30 2.97
C SER A 175 -5.93 4.63 2.30
N ILE A 176 -6.87 5.23 1.56
CA ILE A 176 -6.59 6.49 0.84
C ILE A 176 -6.26 7.63 1.80
N PHE A 177 -7.01 7.77 2.90
CA PHE A 177 -6.74 8.80 3.89
C PHE A 177 -5.43 8.56 4.65
N ALA A 178 -5.15 7.32 5.06
CA ALA A 178 -3.94 6.98 5.77
C ALA A 178 -2.70 7.14 4.87
N ARG A 179 -2.78 6.65 3.62
CA ARG A 179 -1.66 6.68 2.68
C ARG A 179 -1.33 8.09 2.21
N LEU A 180 -2.36 8.85 1.79
CA LEU A 180 -2.16 10.21 1.30
C LEU A 180 -1.82 11.18 2.43
N GLY A 181 -2.59 11.17 3.52
CA GLY A 181 -2.36 12.04 4.67
C GLY A 181 -1.01 11.76 5.34
N GLY A 182 -0.65 10.47 5.48
CA GLY A 182 0.66 10.04 5.97
C GLY A 182 1.80 10.49 5.08
N GLY A 183 1.68 10.31 3.77
CA GLY A 183 2.69 10.74 2.81
C GLY A 183 2.89 12.25 2.77
N ILE A 184 1.81 13.06 2.84
CA ILE A 184 1.91 14.53 2.93
C ILE A 184 2.59 14.95 4.23
N PHE A 185 2.29 14.30 5.34
CA PHE A 185 2.90 14.59 6.62
C PHE A 185 4.40 14.25 6.59
N THR A 186 4.76 13.01 6.23
CA THR A 186 6.14 12.53 6.18
C THR A 186 7.00 13.44 5.30
N LYS A 187 6.58 13.64 4.06
CA LYS A 187 7.39 14.40 3.11
C LYS A 187 7.26 15.92 3.27
N GLY A 188 6.24 16.40 3.96
CA GLY A 188 6.18 17.78 4.42
C GLY A 188 7.22 18.07 5.51
N ALA A 189 7.49 17.12 6.42
CA ALA A 189 8.53 17.21 7.44
C ALA A 189 9.93 17.16 6.81
N ASP A 190 10.18 16.12 6.03
CA ASP A 190 11.46 15.82 5.40
C ASP A 190 11.91 16.96 4.47
N VAL A 191 11.13 17.28 3.43
CA VAL A 191 11.43 18.38 2.50
C VAL A 191 11.55 19.73 3.22
N GLY A 192 10.64 20.02 4.15
CA GLY A 192 10.67 21.29 4.91
C GLY A 192 11.86 21.38 5.86
N GLY A 193 12.20 20.26 6.52
CA GLY A 193 13.35 20.14 7.41
C GLY A 193 14.67 20.25 6.68
N ASP A 194 14.79 19.58 5.55
CA ASP A 194 16.00 19.59 4.71
C ASP A 194 16.28 20.97 4.11
N MET A 195 15.26 21.65 3.61
CA MET A 195 15.42 22.99 3.05
C MET A 195 16.04 23.97 4.06
N VAL A 196 15.56 23.99 5.29
CA VAL A 196 16.10 24.91 6.30
C VAL A 196 17.34 24.35 6.99
N GLY A 197 17.35 23.07 7.35
CA GLY A 197 18.45 22.45 8.05
C GLY A 197 19.69 22.29 7.18
N LYS A 198 19.60 21.51 6.11
CA LYS A 198 20.75 21.18 5.27
C LYS A 198 21.15 22.31 4.34
N VAL A 199 20.18 22.96 3.68
CA VAL A 199 20.46 23.94 2.62
C VAL A 199 20.73 25.32 3.21
N GLU A 200 19.90 25.83 4.13
CA GLU A 200 20.03 27.19 4.67
C GLU A 200 21.00 27.26 5.86
N ALA A 201 20.80 26.41 6.87
CA ALA A 201 21.56 26.45 8.12
C ALA A 201 22.86 25.63 8.07
N GLY A 202 23.03 24.73 7.09
CA GLY A 202 24.21 23.88 6.94
C GLY A 202 24.42 22.88 8.09
N ILE A 203 23.34 22.50 8.80
CA ILE A 203 23.38 21.49 9.85
C ILE A 203 23.16 20.09 9.25
N PRO A 204 23.73 19.03 9.87
CA PRO A 204 23.54 17.66 9.40
C PRO A 204 22.08 17.21 9.38
N GLU A 205 21.80 16.12 8.66
CA GLU A 205 20.58 15.35 8.75
C GLU A 205 20.40 14.83 10.17
N ASP A 206 19.17 14.71 10.63
CA ASP A 206 18.82 14.27 12.00
C ASP A 206 19.41 15.13 13.14
N ASP A 207 19.90 16.32 12.86
CA ASP A 207 20.45 17.19 13.88
C ASP A 207 19.36 17.65 14.87
N PRO A 208 19.55 17.49 16.19
CA PRO A 208 18.54 17.88 17.18
C PRO A 208 18.25 19.39 17.24
N ARG A 209 19.01 20.24 16.57
CA ARG A 209 18.74 21.67 16.43
C ARG A 209 17.60 21.96 15.46
N ASN A 210 17.31 21.05 14.53
CA ASN A 210 16.22 21.22 13.59
C ASN A 210 14.89 20.82 14.24
N ALA A 211 13.96 21.76 14.36
CA ALA A 211 12.63 21.48 14.95
C ALA A 211 11.80 20.47 14.13
N ALA A 212 12.12 20.26 12.86
CA ALA A 212 11.45 19.30 12.00
C ALA A 212 11.91 17.84 12.20
N THR A 213 13.09 17.58 12.79
CA THR A 213 13.65 16.23 12.91
C THR A 213 12.72 15.24 13.63
N ILE A 214 12.06 15.66 14.72
CA ILE A 214 11.07 14.79 15.39
C ILE A 214 9.83 14.58 14.51
N ALA A 215 9.40 15.58 13.76
CA ALA A 215 8.26 15.45 12.85
C ALA A 215 8.58 14.48 11.70
N ASP A 216 9.81 14.51 11.20
CA ASP A 216 10.33 13.59 10.18
C ASP A 216 10.34 12.15 10.69
N ASN A 217 10.95 11.89 11.82
CA ASN A 217 10.95 10.57 12.47
C ASN A 217 9.54 10.05 12.80
N VAL A 218 8.60 10.91 13.16
CA VAL A 218 7.17 10.56 13.28
C VAL A 218 6.61 10.19 11.91
N GLY A 219 6.96 10.99 10.89
CA GLY A 219 6.50 10.85 9.53
C GLY A 219 6.79 9.50 8.91
N ASP A 220 8.02 9.01 9.04
CA ASP A 220 8.41 7.69 8.50
C ASP A 220 7.52 6.57 9.03
N ASN A 221 7.23 6.57 10.34
CA ASN A 221 6.30 5.60 10.91
C ASN A 221 4.86 5.80 10.44
N VAL A 222 4.44 7.05 10.21
CA VAL A 222 3.10 7.38 9.68
C VAL A 222 2.95 6.91 8.25
N GLY A 223 3.92 7.22 7.38
CA GLY A 223 3.87 6.92 5.95
C GLY A 223 3.98 5.44 5.65
N ASP A 224 5.04 4.82 6.14
CA ASP A 224 5.44 3.48 5.74
C ASP A 224 5.02 2.37 6.74
N CYS A 225 4.63 2.69 7.99
CA CYS A 225 4.01 1.70 8.86
C CYS A 225 2.47 1.83 8.87
N ALA A 226 1.91 3.01 9.18
CA ALA A 226 0.46 3.16 9.26
C ALA A 226 -0.19 3.23 7.86
N GLY A 227 0.34 4.06 6.96
CA GLY A 227 -0.21 4.26 5.62
C GLY A 227 -0.09 3.02 4.75
N MET A 228 1.09 2.38 4.73
CA MET A 228 1.32 1.17 3.94
C MET A 228 0.57 -0.04 4.52
N ALA A 229 0.46 -0.16 5.84
CA ALA A 229 -0.34 -1.21 6.46
C ALA A 229 -1.81 -1.14 6.03
N ALA A 230 -2.39 0.06 6.02
CA ALA A 230 -3.76 0.27 5.55
C ALA A 230 -3.92 -0.01 4.04
N ASP A 231 -2.94 0.38 3.22
CA ASP A 231 -2.93 0.15 1.77
C ASP A 231 -2.84 -1.34 1.41
N LEU A 232 -1.95 -2.09 2.05
CA LEU A 232 -1.83 -3.53 1.80
C LEU A 232 -2.95 -4.35 2.46
N PHE A 233 -3.52 -3.89 3.59
CA PHE A 233 -4.76 -4.45 4.12
C PHE A 233 -5.89 -4.33 3.09
N GLU A 234 -6.08 -3.13 2.54
CA GLU A 234 -7.06 -2.86 1.48
C GLU A 234 -6.83 -3.78 0.29
N THR A 235 -5.61 -3.79 -0.25
CA THR A 235 -5.28 -4.56 -1.46
C THR A 235 -5.56 -6.05 -1.26
N TYR A 236 -5.21 -6.59 -0.09
CA TYR A 236 -5.46 -7.98 0.28
C TYR A 236 -6.95 -8.28 0.40
N ALA A 237 -7.69 -7.49 1.17
CA ALA A 237 -9.13 -7.69 1.39
C ALA A 237 -9.93 -7.52 0.11
N VAL A 238 -9.68 -6.42 -0.63
CA VAL A 238 -10.41 -6.09 -1.86
C VAL A 238 -10.21 -7.13 -2.95
N THR A 239 -8.98 -7.60 -3.16
CA THR A 239 -8.72 -8.62 -4.18
C THR A 239 -9.32 -9.97 -3.82
N THR A 240 -9.24 -10.33 -2.53
CA THR A 240 -9.89 -11.55 -2.04
C THR A 240 -11.40 -11.48 -2.25
N VAL A 241 -12.03 -10.37 -1.89
CA VAL A 241 -13.47 -10.13 -2.11
C VAL A 241 -13.80 -10.14 -3.60
N ALA A 242 -13.04 -9.44 -4.45
CA ALA A 242 -13.29 -9.43 -5.89
C ALA A 242 -13.24 -10.84 -6.51
N THR A 243 -12.31 -11.67 -6.06
CA THR A 243 -12.23 -13.08 -6.47
C THR A 243 -13.44 -13.88 -5.98
N MET A 244 -13.92 -13.63 -4.75
CA MET A 244 -15.15 -14.24 -4.21
C MET A 244 -16.38 -13.80 -5.01
N VAL A 245 -16.48 -12.52 -5.38
CA VAL A 245 -17.57 -11.99 -6.21
C VAL A 245 -17.60 -12.70 -7.59
N LEU A 246 -16.45 -12.80 -8.25
CA LEU A 246 -16.39 -13.55 -9.52
C LEU A 246 -16.77 -15.02 -9.34
N ALA A 247 -16.35 -15.65 -8.24
CA ALA A 247 -16.76 -17.03 -7.95
C ALA A 247 -18.27 -17.15 -7.75
N ALA A 248 -18.91 -16.20 -7.06
CA ALA A 248 -20.37 -16.18 -6.87
C ALA A 248 -21.14 -16.03 -8.19
N ILE A 249 -20.57 -15.31 -9.17
CA ILE A 249 -21.20 -15.08 -10.48
C ILE A 249 -20.97 -16.27 -11.43
N PHE A 250 -19.79 -16.86 -11.42
CA PHE A 250 -19.39 -17.88 -12.40
C PHE A 250 -19.83 -19.29 -12.02
N PHE A 251 -20.04 -19.57 -10.74
CA PHE A 251 -20.38 -20.89 -10.25
C PHE A 251 -21.73 -20.88 -9.52
N ALA A 252 -22.37 -22.03 -9.42
CA ALA A 252 -23.68 -22.18 -8.79
C ALA A 252 -23.67 -23.26 -7.68
N GLY A 253 -24.62 -23.17 -6.77
CA GLY A 253 -24.84 -24.16 -5.71
C GLY A 253 -23.62 -24.37 -4.81
N ASP A 254 -23.34 -25.63 -4.43
CA ASP A 254 -22.21 -25.99 -3.56
C ASP A 254 -20.84 -25.67 -4.17
N GLN A 255 -20.78 -25.67 -5.51
CA GLN A 255 -19.57 -25.32 -6.23
C GLN A 255 -19.23 -23.83 -6.03
N ALA A 256 -20.21 -22.95 -6.06
CA ALA A 256 -20.01 -21.52 -5.79
C ALA A 256 -19.47 -21.31 -4.37
N ALA A 257 -20.06 -21.97 -3.37
CA ALA A 257 -19.59 -21.89 -1.99
C ALA A 257 -18.11 -22.30 -1.86
N THR A 258 -17.73 -23.39 -2.53
CA THR A 258 -16.35 -23.88 -2.52
C THR A 258 -15.39 -22.92 -3.22
N MET A 259 -15.79 -22.42 -4.39
CA MET A 259 -14.96 -21.50 -5.18
C MET A 259 -14.85 -20.11 -4.55
N MET A 260 -15.85 -19.65 -3.80
CA MET A 260 -15.76 -18.43 -2.97
C MET A 260 -14.80 -18.61 -1.78
N GLN A 261 -14.67 -19.81 -1.23
CA GLN A 261 -13.73 -20.09 -0.13
C GLN A 261 -12.30 -20.32 -0.62
N LEU A 262 -12.09 -20.59 -1.91
CA LEU A 262 -10.76 -20.85 -2.47
C LEU A 262 -9.76 -19.69 -2.26
N PRO A 263 -10.07 -18.42 -2.57
CA PRO A 263 -9.15 -17.32 -2.30
C PRO A 263 -8.83 -17.16 -0.82
N LEU A 264 -9.81 -17.38 0.06
CA LEU A 264 -9.59 -17.38 1.50
C LEU A 264 -8.64 -18.49 1.95
N ALA A 265 -8.77 -19.69 1.40
CA ALA A 265 -7.91 -20.82 1.71
C ALA A 265 -6.47 -20.60 1.21
N ILE A 266 -6.30 -20.04 0.00
CA ILE A 266 -5.00 -19.62 -0.54
C ILE A 266 -4.33 -18.64 0.42
N CYS A 267 -5.03 -17.59 0.80
CA CYS A 267 -4.57 -16.58 1.73
C CYS A 267 -4.23 -17.18 3.10
N GLY A 268 -5.06 -18.07 3.62
CA GLY A 268 -4.87 -18.74 4.92
C GLY A 268 -3.58 -19.57 4.99
N VAL A 269 -3.30 -20.40 3.99
CA VAL A 269 -2.07 -21.21 4.00
C VAL A 269 -0.82 -20.32 3.79
N CYS A 270 -0.92 -19.28 2.97
CA CYS A 270 0.21 -18.40 2.70
C CYS A 270 0.56 -17.48 3.88
N VAL A 271 -0.39 -17.16 4.74
CA VAL A 271 -0.10 -16.50 6.03
C VAL A 271 0.77 -17.40 6.92
N ILE A 272 0.47 -18.71 6.98
CA ILE A 272 1.29 -19.65 7.75
C ILE A 272 2.69 -19.80 7.15
N THR A 273 2.81 -19.89 5.82
CA THR A 273 4.13 -19.95 5.17
C THR A 273 4.93 -18.67 5.36
N SER A 274 4.27 -17.51 5.42
CA SER A 274 4.90 -16.22 5.74
C SER A 274 5.45 -16.18 7.16
N ILE A 275 4.72 -16.71 8.14
CA ILE A 275 5.20 -16.86 9.53
C ILE A 275 6.42 -17.78 9.58
N ILE A 276 6.38 -18.91 8.87
CA ILE A 276 7.53 -19.83 8.81
C ILE A 276 8.73 -19.13 8.16
N GLY A 277 8.55 -18.46 7.03
CA GLY A 277 9.60 -17.72 6.33
C GLY A 277 10.27 -16.65 7.19
N ALA A 278 9.50 -15.98 8.06
CA ALA A 278 10.03 -14.97 8.96
C ALA A 278 11.11 -15.52 9.93
N PHE A 279 11.06 -16.78 10.30
CA PHE A 279 12.10 -17.41 11.13
C PHE A 279 13.41 -17.69 10.38
N PHE A 280 13.39 -17.62 9.04
CA PHE A 280 14.57 -17.83 8.20
C PHE A 280 15.34 -16.53 7.92
N VAL A 281 14.82 -15.39 8.33
CA VAL A 281 15.56 -14.11 8.22
C VAL A 281 16.67 -14.09 9.28
N ARG A 282 17.88 -14.45 8.86
CA ARG A 282 19.07 -14.52 9.73
C ARG A 282 20.29 -14.04 8.97
N LEU A 283 21.08 -13.18 9.62
CA LEU A 283 22.33 -12.69 9.05
C LEU A 283 23.33 -13.83 8.93
N GLY A 284 23.83 -14.06 7.72
CA GLY A 284 24.89 -15.03 7.46
C GLY A 284 26.29 -14.48 7.76
N LYS A 285 27.32 -15.32 7.57
CA LYS A 285 28.72 -14.92 7.79
C LYS A 285 29.20 -13.79 6.87
N SER A 286 28.55 -13.56 5.75
CA SER A 286 28.88 -12.51 4.79
C SER A 286 28.38 -11.12 5.19
N ASN A 287 27.61 -11.00 6.27
CA ASN A 287 26.93 -9.77 6.70
C ASN A 287 26.04 -9.14 5.62
N ASN A 288 25.56 -9.93 4.66
CA ASN A 288 24.66 -9.47 3.62
C ASN A 288 23.22 -9.37 4.16
N ILE A 289 22.79 -8.15 4.49
CA ILE A 289 21.48 -7.85 5.08
C ILE A 289 20.36 -8.19 4.09
N MET A 290 20.46 -7.72 2.84
CA MET A 290 19.47 -7.97 1.81
C MET A 290 19.33 -9.48 1.52
N GLY A 291 20.46 -10.20 1.48
CA GLY A 291 20.47 -11.67 1.34
C GLY A 291 19.73 -12.38 2.47
N ALA A 292 19.83 -11.89 3.70
CA ALA A 292 19.10 -12.43 4.85
C ALA A 292 17.57 -12.22 4.71
N LEU A 293 17.15 -11.05 4.25
CA LEU A 293 15.75 -10.73 4.02
C LEU A 293 15.17 -11.57 2.86
N TYR A 294 15.91 -11.69 1.77
CA TYR A 294 15.52 -12.52 0.62
C TYR A 294 15.48 -14.02 0.94
N GLN A 295 16.33 -14.51 1.83
CA GLN A 295 16.24 -15.90 2.29
C GLN A 295 14.86 -16.18 2.89
N GLY A 296 14.33 -15.31 3.73
CA GLY A 296 12.98 -15.44 4.27
C GLY A 296 11.89 -15.37 3.19
N LEU A 297 12.03 -14.45 2.23
CA LEU A 297 11.09 -14.30 1.12
C LEU A 297 11.06 -15.54 0.21
N ILE A 298 12.23 -16.08 -0.15
CA ILE A 298 12.35 -17.27 -0.99
C ILE A 298 11.73 -18.50 -0.29
N VAL A 299 12.01 -18.66 1.01
CA VAL A 299 11.39 -19.76 1.80
C VAL A 299 9.87 -19.60 1.83
N THR A 300 9.37 -18.38 2.06
CA THR A 300 7.94 -18.09 2.03
C THR A 300 7.33 -18.45 0.67
N GLY A 301 7.93 -18.00 -0.42
CA GLY A 301 7.45 -18.25 -1.78
C GLY A 301 7.46 -19.74 -2.14
N ALA A 302 8.54 -20.45 -1.81
CA ALA A 302 8.66 -21.88 -2.08
C ALA A 302 7.63 -22.71 -1.30
N LEU A 303 7.46 -22.43 0.00
CA LEU A 303 6.46 -23.10 0.83
C LEU A 303 5.04 -22.75 0.36
N SER A 304 4.80 -21.50 -0.07
CA SER A 304 3.51 -21.10 -0.62
C SER A 304 3.20 -21.82 -1.93
N ALA A 305 4.16 -21.99 -2.83
CA ALA A 305 3.97 -22.76 -4.06
C ALA A 305 3.56 -24.21 -3.77
N ILE A 306 4.20 -24.85 -2.79
CA ILE A 306 3.84 -26.21 -2.35
C ILE A 306 2.43 -26.22 -1.73
N ALA A 307 2.13 -25.26 -0.84
CA ALA A 307 0.83 -25.19 -0.17
C ALA A 307 -0.32 -24.93 -1.17
N LEU A 308 -0.10 -24.08 -2.18
CA LEU A 308 -1.05 -23.82 -3.25
C LEU A 308 -1.43 -25.10 -4.01
N TYR A 309 -0.45 -25.96 -4.31
CA TYR A 309 -0.73 -27.24 -4.96
C TYR A 309 -1.75 -28.06 -4.17
N PHE A 310 -1.51 -28.23 -2.87
CA PHE A 310 -2.42 -29.02 -2.02
C PHE A 310 -3.79 -28.36 -1.85
N VAL A 311 -3.83 -27.06 -1.62
CA VAL A 311 -5.10 -26.34 -1.42
C VAL A 311 -5.95 -26.39 -2.67
N ILE A 312 -5.39 -26.02 -3.82
CA ILE A 312 -6.15 -25.93 -5.08
C ILE A 312 -6.60 -27.32 -5.53
N THR A 313 -5.72 -28.31 -5.51
CA THR A 313 -6.07 -29.68 -5.96
C THR A 313 -7.04 -30.40 -5.02
N LYS A 314 -7.13 -30.02 -3.75
CA LYS A 314 -8.07 -30.60 -2.79
C LYS A 314 -9.43 -29.93 -2.75
N LEU A 315 -9.46 -28.59 -2.94
CA LEU A 315 -10.70 -27.82 -2.87
C LEU A 315 -11.42 -27.74 -4.20
N VAL A 316 -10.68 -27.56 -5.30
CA VAL A 316 -11.30 -27.46 -6.62
C VAL A 316 -11.81 -28.85 -7.04
N PRO A 317 -13.10 -28.96 -7.43
CA PRO A 317 -13.69 -30.22 -7.85
C PRO A 317 -12.87 -30.92 -8.94
N ALA A 318 -12.81 -32.25 -8.87
CA ALA A 318 -12.16 -33.04 -9.91
C ALA A 318 -12.93 -32.92 -11.23
N GLY A 319 -12.19 -32.81 -12.33
CA GLY A 319 -12.77 -32.68 -13.68
C GLY A 319 -12.57 -31.30 -14.29
N THR A 320 -13.30 -31.03 -15.33
CA THR A 320 -13.22 -29.79 -16.09
C THR A 320 -14.31 -28.83 -15.61
N LEU A 321 -13.91 -27.64 -15.23
CA LEU A 321 -14.78 -26.51 -14.92
C LEU A 321 -14.89 -25.63 -16.16
N THR A 322 -16.05 -25.02 -16.38
CA THR A 322 -16.26 -24.11 -17.52
C THR A 322 -16.82 -22.78 -17.04
N VAL A 323 -16.19 -21.69 -17.47
CA VAL A 323 -16.62 -20.32 -17.22
C VAL A 323 -16.63 -19.57 -18.56
N GLY A 324 -17.81 -19.21 -19.04
CA GLY A 324 -18.00 -18.68 -20.40
C GLY A 324 -17.48 -19.69 -21.44
N ASP A 325 -16.60 -19.25 -22.31
CA ASP A 325 -15.99 -20.08 -23.37
C ASP A 325 -14.71 -20.81 -22.93
N LYS A 326 -14.29 -20.67 -21.66
CA LYS A 326 -13.05 -21.25 -21.15
C LYS A 326 -13.33 -22.47 -20.27
N SER A 327 -12.66 -23.57 -20.59
CA SER A 327 -12.66 -24.79 -19.79
C SER A 327 -11.28 -24.98 -19.16
N PHE A 328 -11.23 -25.29 -17.88
CA PHE A 328 -9.99 -25.43 -17.11
C PHE A 328 -10.14 -26.48 -16.00
N THR A 329 -9.02 -26.89 -15.42
CA THR A 329 -8.94 -27.87 -14.34
C THR A 329 -8.33 -27.25 -13.08
N SER A 330 -8.33 -27.98 -11.96
CA SER A 330 -7.61 -27.58 -10.75
C SER A 330 -6.12 -27.32 -11.03
N MET A 331 -5.51 -28.11 -11.93
CA MET A 331 -4.11 -27.91 -12.31
C MET A 331 -3.90 -26.60 -13.08
N SER A 332 -4.85 -26.19 -13.93
CA SER A 332 -4.80 -24.89 -14.61
C SER A 332 -4.82 -23.74 -13.59
N LEU A 333 -5.66 -23.82 -12.56
CA LEU A 333 -5.70 -22.83 -11.47
C LEU A 333 -4.42 -22.82 -10.63
N PHE A 334 -3.83 -23.99 -10.37
CA PHE A 334 -2.54 -24.08 -9.70
C PHE A 334 -1.44 -23.38 -10.49
N PHE A 335 -1.37 -23.59 -11.82
CA PHE A 335 -0.43 -22.85 -12.66
C PHE A 335 -0.71 -21.35 -12.67
N CYS A 336 -1.97 -20.91 -12.64
CA CYS A 336 -2.30 -19.50 -12.45
C CYS A 336 -1.74 -18.95 -11.12
N GLY A 337 -1.86 -19.71 -10.03
CA GLY A 337 -1.27 -19.35 -8.74
C GLY A 337 0.26 -19.22 -8.80
N LEU A 338 0.95 -20.16 -9.49
CA LEU A 338 2.39 -20.08 -9.70
C LEU A 338 2.79 -18.85 -10.52
N VAL A 339 2.01 -18.49 -11.55
CA VAL A 339 2.23 -17.27 -12.33
C VAL A 339 2.14 -16.04 -11.42
N GLY A 340 1.18 -15.98 -10.50
CA GLY A 340 1.08 -14.88 -9.52
C GLY A 340 2.34 -14.76 -8.65
N LEU A 341 2.85 -15.89 -8.13
CA LEU A 341 4.11 -15.90 -7.37
C LEU A 341 5.31 -15.50 -8.23
N ALA A 342 5.36 -15.94 -9.49
CA ALA A 342 6.44 -15.57 -10.43
C ALA A 342 6.41 -14.09 -10.79
N VAL A 343 5.23 -13.51 -11.00
CA VAL A 343 5.05 -12.05 -11.21
C VAL A 343 5.55 -11.27 -9.99
N THR A 344 5.22 -11.74 -8.77
CA THR A 344 5.75 -11.14 -7.53
C THR A 344 7.27 -11.13 -7.52
N ALA A 345 7.90 -12.27 -7.75
CA ALA A 345 9.36 -12.38 -7.76
C ALA A 345 10.00 -11.49 -8.84
N ALA A 346 9.41 -11.45 -10.04
CA ALA A 346 9.90 -10.60 -11.13
C ALA A 346 9.80 -9.12 -10.79
N ILE A 347 8.69 -8.65 -10.22
CA ILE A 347 8.52 -7.23 -9.81
C ILE A 347 9.52 -6.87 -8.73
N VAL A 348 9.76 -7.74 -7.74
CA VAL A 348 10.77 -7.52 -6.69
C VAL A 348 12.16 -7.30 -7.32
N VAL A 349 12.60 -8.19 -8.20
CA VAL A 349 13.91 -8.12 -8.85
C VAL A 349 14.03 -6.89 -9.76
N ILE A 350 12.98 -6.57 -10.53
CA ILE A 350 12.98 -5.40 -11.42
C ILE A 350 13.04 -4.11 -10.62
N THR A 351 12.27 -4.01 -9.54
CA THR A 351 12.28 -2.80 -8.69
C THR A 351 13.65 -2.62 -8.03
N GLU A 352 14.26 -3.69 -7.52
CA GLU A 352 15.62 -3.64 -6.98
C GLU A 352 16.63 -3.19 -8.04
N TYR A 353 16.50 -3.66 -9.29
CA TYR A 353 17.38 -3.20 -10.36
C TYR A 353 17.30 -1.69 -10.60
N TYR A 354 16.10 -1.10 -10.54
CA TYR A 354 15.92 0.34 -10.76
C TYR A 354 16.27 1.20 -9.56
N THR A 355 16.26 0.64 -8.35
CA THR A 355 16.44 1.40 -7.10
C THR A 355 17.69 1.03 -6.31
N GLY A 356 18.37 -0.09 -6.61
CA GLY A 356 19.56 -0.53 -5.88
C GLY A 356 20.83 0.21 -6.33
N THR A 357 21.66 0.59 -5.35
CA THR A 357 22.91 1.35 -5.56
C THR A 357 23.94 0.62 -6.46
N GLY A 358 23.88 -0.71 -6.49
CA GLY A 358 24.76 -1.55 -7.31
C GLY A 358 24.49 -1.49 -8.82
N PHE A 359 23.34 -0.99 -9.26
CA PHE A 359 22.87 -1.12 -10.63
C PHE A 359 22.98 0.16 -11.46
N ARG A 360 22.87 0.01 -12.80
CA ARG A 360 23.00 1.09 -13.76
C ARG A 360 22.08 2.29 -13.52
N PRO A 361 20.77 2.12 -13.23
CA PRO A 361 19.88 3.26 -13.10
C PRO A 361 20.34 4.25 -12.03
N VAL A 362 20.57 3.79 -10.81
CA VAL A 362 21.03 4.61 -9.69
C VAL A 362 22.40 5.23 -9.96
N LYS A 363 23.36 4.43 -10.48
CA LYS A 363 24.69 4.93 -10.87
C LYS A 363 24.62 6.03 -11.93
N SER A 364 23.67 5.94 -12.87
CA SER A 364 23.50 6.95 -13.92
C SER A 364 22.98 8.29 -13.37
N VAL A 365 22.07 8.24 -12.39
CA VAL A 365 21.56 9.44 -11.71
C VAL A 365 22.66 10.08 -10.86
N ALA A 366 23.44 9.27 -10.12
CA ALA A 366 24.59 9.74 -9.33
C ALA A 366 25.68 10.38 -10.23
N ALA A 367 25.99 9.76 -11.38
CA ALA A 367 26.93 10.32 -12.35
C ALA A 367 26.44 11.65 -12.93
N ALA A 368 25.14 11.77 -13.24
CA ALA A 368 24.57 13.01 -13.75
C ALA A 368 24.61 14.17 -12.73
N SER A 369 24.67 13.85 -11.45
CA SER A 369 24.83 14.83 -10.36
C SER A 369 26.13 15.62 -10.44
N VAL A 370 27.18 15.04 -11.03
CA VAL A 370 28.49 15.72 -11.23
C VAL A 370 28.33 16.94 -12.16
N SER A 371 27.42 16.87 -13.12
CA SER A 371 27.16 17.97 -14.04
C SER A 371 26.22 19.05 -13.47
N GLY A 372 25.58 18.79 -12.32
CA GLY A 372 24.76 19.76 -11.60
C GLY A 372 23.30 19.32 -11.38
N HIS A 373 22.53 20.23 -10.79
CA HIS A 373 21.14 19.98 -10.36
C HIS A 373 20.20 19.60 -11.51
N GLY A 374 20.23 20.36 -12.61
CA GLY A 374 19.35 20.13 -13.76
C GLY A 374 19.57 18.77 -14.42
N THR A 375 20.83 18.35 -14.57
CA THR A 375 21.18 17.05 -15.16
C THR A 375 20.81 15.90 -14.27
N ASN A 376 20.92 16.03 -12.94
CA ASN A 376 20.41 15.06 -11.98
C ASN A 376 18.89 14.88 -12.14
N VAL A 377 18.11 15.97 -12.15
CA VAL A 377 16.65 15.92 -12.30
C VAL A 377 16.25 15.28 -13.63
N ILE A 378 16.90 15.66 -14.75
CA ILE A 378 16.63 15.06 -16.06
C ILE A 378 16.90 13.56 -16.07
N GLN A 379 18.03 13.14 -15.51
CA GLN A 379 18.38 11.72 -15.51
C GLN A 379 17.46 10.88 -14.63
N GLY A 380 17.03 11.41 -13.48
CA GLY A 380 16.06 10.73 -12.61
C GLY A 380 14.69 10.61 -13.28
N LEU A 381 14.22 11.66 -13.98
CA LEU A 381 12.98 11.57 -14.78
C LEU A 381 13.11 10.54 -15.91
N ALA A 382 14.26 10.47 -16.57
CA ALA A 382 14.50 9.47 -17.61
C ALA A 382 14.41 8.04 -17.02
N MET A 383 15.05 7.78 -15.87
CA MET A 383 14.97 6.49 -15.18
C MET A 383 13.57 6.19 -14.68
N SER A 384 12.85 7.20 -14.20
CA SER A 384 11.44 7.11 -13.80
C SER A 384 10.57 6.57 -14.95
N LEU A 385 10.68 7.13 -16.12
CA LEU A 385 9.92 6.70 -17.31
C LEU A 385 10.35 5.29 -17.77
N GLU A 386 11.67 5.04 -17.86
CA GLU A 386 12.23 3.74 -18.28
C GLU A 386 11.76 2.60 -17.36
N SER A 387 11.68 2.84 -16.06
CA SER A 387 11.34 1.84 -15.05
C SER A 387 9.96 1.22 -15.22
N THR A 388 9.08 1.83 -15.98
CA THR A 388 7.72 1.33 -16.23
C THR A 388 7.67 0.13 -17.16
N ALA A 389 8.63 0.00 -18.07
CA ALA A 389 8.58 -0.95 -19.17
C ALA A 389 8.62 -2.41 -18.72
N ALA A 390 9.61 -2.79 -17.92
CA ALA A 390 9.80 -4.18 -17.51
C ALA A 390 8.64 -4.70 -16.60
N PRO A 391 8.18 -3.99 -15.57
CA PRO A 391 7.03 -4.41 -14.78
C PRO A 391 5.76 -4.54 -15.63
N ALA A 392 5.50 -3.60 -16.54
CA ALA A 392 4.34 -3.66 -17.42
C ALA A 392 4.38 -4.91 -18.32
N LEU A 393 5.53 -5.26 -18.89
CA LEU A 393 5.69 -6.48 -19.70
C LEU A 393 5.47 -7.76 -18.89
N VAL A 394 5.93 -7.80 -17.63
CA VAL A 394 5.70 -8.93 -16.73
C VAL A 394 4.21 -9.07 -16.41
N ILE A 395 3.52 -7.97 -16.12
CA ILE A 395 2.07 -7.96 -15.85
C ILE A 395 1.31 -8.41 -17.11
N ILE A 396 1.64 -7.88 -18.29
CA ILE A 396 1.02 -8.29 -19.57
C ILE A 396 1.20 -9.79 -19.80
N ALA A 397 2.41 -10.32 -19.61
CA ALA A 397 2.68 -11.74 -19.74
C ALA A 397 1.85 -12.57 -18.74
N GLY A 398 1.77 -12.12 -17.49
CA GLY A 398 0.96 -12.73 -16.44
C GLY A 398 -0.52 -12.81 -16.82
N ILE A 399 -1.09 -11.71 -17.32
CA ILE A 399 -2.49 -11.64 -17.78
C ILE A 399 -2.71 -12.62 -18.95
N ILE A 400 -1.85 -12.59 -19.97
CA ILE A 400 -2.01 -13.46 -21.14
C ILE A 400 -1.96 -14.95 -20.75
N VAL A 401 -0.98 -15.34 -19.95
CA VAL A 401 -0.81 -16.73 -19.52
C VAL A 401 -2.00 -17.20 -18.69
N THR A 402 -2.38 -16.44 -17.68
CA THR A 402 -3.46 -16.82 -16.76
C THR A 402 -4.83 -16.81 -17.41
N PHE A 403 -5.09 -15.85 -18.31
CA PHE A 403 -6.31 -15.81 -19.10
C PHE A 403 -6.41 -17.01 -20.05
N ASN A 404 -5.32 -17.40 -20.69
CA ASN A 404 -5.30 -18.60 -21.54
C ASN A 404 -5.50 -19.91 -20.75
N LEU A 405 -5.00 -19.98 -19.52
CA LEU A 405 -5.13 -21.15 -18.65
C LEU A 405 -6.54 -21.32 -18.06
N ALA A 406 -7.18 -20.24 -17.59
CA ALA A 406 -8.44 -20.34 -16.85
C ALA A 406 -9.34 -19.07 -16.96
N GLY A 407 -9.20 -18.28 -18.01
CA GLY A 407 -10.01 -17.09 -18.25
C GLY A 407 -9.86 -16.03 -17.16
N LEU A 408 -10.92 -15.24 -16.95
CA LEU A 408 -10.94 -14.20 -15.92
C LEU A 408 -10.73 -14.74 -14.51
N PHE A 409 -11.24 -15.93 -14.22
CA PHE A 409 -11.04 -16.55 -12.91
C PHE A 409 -9.57 -16.96 -12.69
N GLY A 410 -8.84 -17.31 -13.75
CA GLY A 410 -7.40 -17.56 -13.70
C GLY A 410 -6.60 -16.32 -13.30
N ILE A 411 -6.96 -15.14 -13.84
CA ILE A 411 -6.35 -13.85 -13.44
C ILE A 411 -6.63 -13.59 -11.96
N ALA A 412 -7.86 -13.81 -11.50
CA ALA A 412 -8.26 -13.61 -10.12
C ALA A 412 -7.47 -14.50 -9.14
N ILE A 413 -7.26 -15.78 -9.47
CA ILE A 413 -6.45 -16.70 -8.65
C ILE A 413 -4.97 -16.32 -8.66
N ALA A 414 -4.42 -15.91 -9.80
CA ALA A 414 -3.04 -15.42 -9.87
C ALA A 414 -2.82 -14.19 -8.98
N THR A 415 -3.75 -13.23 -9.06
CA THR A 415 -3.68 -12.00 -8.26
C THR A 415 -3.83 -12.32 -6.76
N THR A 416 -4.75 -13.21 -6.39
CA THR A 416 -4.92 -13.68 -5.01
C THR A 416 -3.64 -14.35 -4.50
N SER A 417 -3.00 -15.21 -5.31
CA SER A 417 -1.75 -15.88 -4.95
C SER A 417 -0.58 -14.90 -4.82
N MET A 418 -0.50 -13.89 -5.68
CA MET A 418 0.45 -12.80 -5.55
C MET A 418 0.28 -12.11 -4.19
N LEU A 419 -0.96 -11.70 -3.86
CA LEU A 419 -1.26 -10.96 -2.63
C LEU A 419 -1.20 -11.79 -1.36
N SER A 420 -1.28 -13.10 -1.47
CA SER A 420 -1.18 -14.00 -0.32
C SER A 420 0.15 -13.90 0.44
N LEU A 421 1.21 -13.37 -0.21
CA LEU A 421 2.51 -13.09 0.41
C LEU A 421 2.56 -11.73 1.14
N ALA A 422 1.48 -10.95 1.15
CA ALA A 422 1.46 -9.60 1.69
C ALA A 422 1.97 -9.52 3.14
N GLY A 423 1.71 -10.53 3.98
CA GLY A 423 2.21 -10.56 5.35
C GLY A 423 3.74 -10.48 5.45
N PHE A 424 4.46 -11.18 4.59
CA PHE A 424 5.93 -11.11 4.53
C PHE A 424 6.41 -9.83 3.84
N ILE A 425 5.74 -9.42 2.77
CA ILE A 425 6.11 -8.21 2.03
C ILE A 425 5.94 -6.95 2.89
N VAL A 426 4.84 -6.83 3.66
CA VAL A 426 4.67 -5.74 4.65
C VAL A 426 5.75 -5.78 5.73
N ALA A 427 6.21 -6.98 6.11
CA ALA A 427 7.33 -7.09 7.06
C ALA A 427 8.63 -6.48 6.51
N LEU A 428 8.88 -6.62 5.21
CA LEU A 428 10.02 -5.98 4.53
C LEU A 428 9.86 -4.46 4.45
N ASP A 429 8.64 -3.97 4.24
CA ASP A 429 8.37 -2.54 4.16
C ASP A 429 8.56 -1.86 5.51
N ALA A 430 7.86 -2.35 6.53
CA ALA A 430 7.89 -1.78 7.88
C ALA A 430 9.25 -1.98 8.59
N PHE A 431 10.16 -2.77 8.04
CA PHE A 431 11.56 -2.83 8.44
C PHE A 431 12.27 -1.48 8.18
N GLY A 432 12.00 -0.85 7.02
CA GLY A 432 12.66 0.38 6.58
C GLY A 432 12.53 1.54 7.57
N PRO A 433 11.31 2.02 7.91
CA PRO A 433 11.14 3.13 8.85
C PRO A 433 11.68 2.85 10.25
N VAL A 434 11.76 1.59 10.66
CA VAL A 434 12.37 1.24 11.96
C VAL A 434 13.89 1.39 11.92
N THR A 435 14.53 1.05 10.79
CA THR A 435 16.00 1.21 10.64
C THR A 435 16.39 2.67 10.45
N ASP A 436 15.63 3.42 9.68
CA ASP A 436 15.78 4.85 9.45
C ASP A 436 15.72 5.62 10.77
N ASN A 437 14.62 5.49 11.49
CA ASN A 437 14.44 6.10 12.81
C ASN A 437 15.45 5.62 13.87
N ALA A 438 15.96 4.39 13.78
CA ALA A 438 17.03 3.95 14.65
C ALA A 438 18.33 4.71 14.39
N GLY A 439 18.61 5.06 13.14
CA GLY A 439 19.68 5.95 12.72
C GLY A 439 19.50 7.36 13.27
N GLY A 440 18.32 7.96 13.07
CA GLY A 440 17.99 9.28 13.59
C GLY A 440 18.11 9.37 15.13
N ILE A 441 17.62 8.36 15.85
CA ILE A 441 17.79 8.30 17.32
C ILE A 441 19.27 8.18 17.72
N ALA A 442 20.07 7.40 16.98
CA ALA A 442 21.49 7.25 17.25
C ALA A 442 22.23 8.59 17.06
N GLU A 443 21.91 9.34 16.00
CA GLU A 443 22.47 10.67 15.73
C GLU A 443 22.07 11.68 16.81
N MET A 444 20.76 11.85 17.04
CA MET A 444 20.25 12.79 18.06
C MET A 444 20.75 12.48 19.47
N ALA A 445 20.95 11.22 19.81
CA ALA A 445 21.49 10.80 21.10
C ALA A 445 23.00 10.97 21.21
N GLY A 446 23.69 11.23 20.09
CA GLY A 446 25.14 11.34 20.03
C GLY A 446 25.85 10.02 20.36
N LEU A 447 25.35 8.89 19.81
CA LEU A 447 26.00 7.60 19.98
C LEU A 447 27.32 7.54 19.20
N PRO A 448 28.25 6.62 19.59
CA PRO A 448 29.52 6.45 18.88
C PRO A 448 29.35 6.19 17.40
N SER A 449 30.30 6.66 16.57
CA SER A 449 30.25 6.54 15.10
C SER A 449 30.13 5.10 14.61
N GLU A 450 30.66 4.13 15.36
CA GLU A 450 30.55 2.70 15.07
C GLU A 450 29.09 2.21 15.06
N VAL A 451 28.22 2.82 15.87
CA VAL A 451 26.79 2.52 15.91
C VAL A 451 26.13 3.08 14.65
N ARG A 452 26.52 4.28 14.22
CA ARG A 452 26.02 4.86 12.97
C ARG A 452 26.38 4.00 11.76
N VAL A 453 27.58 3.45 11.67
CA VAL A 453 27.96 2.52 10.60
C VAL A 453 26.98 1.34 10.51
N VAL A 454 26.53 0.83 11.66
CA VAL A 454 25.57 -0.28 11.70
C VAL A 454 24.16 0.18 11.31
N THR A 455 23.68 1.30 11.85
CA THR A 455 22.34 1.82 11.53
C THR A 455 22.23 2.25 10.08
N ASP A 456 23.25 2.91 9.52
CA ASP A 456 23.30 3.34 8.12
C ASP A 456 23.30 2.15 7.16
N ALA A 457 24.01 1.07 7.50
CA ALA A 457 23.97 -0.16 6.72
C ALA A 457 22.57 -0.83 6.72
N LEU A 458 21.85 -0.77 7.84
CA LEU A 458 20.47 -1.26 7.95
C LEU A 458 19.51 -0.36 7.16
N ASP A 459 19.67 0.96 7.27
CA ASP A 459 18.83 1.94 6.60
C ASP A 459 18.99 1.89 5.06
N ALA A 460 20.19 1.76 4.54
CA ALA A 460 20.44 1.60 3.10
C ALA A 460 19.66 0.40 2.51
N VAL A 461 19.59 -0.71 3.27
CA VAL A 461 18.76 -1.86 2.88
C VAL A 461 17.28 -1.55 3.09
N GLY A 462 16.92 -0.83 4.15
CA GLY A 462 15.55 -0.37 4.42
C GLY A 462 14.95 0.42 3.27
N ASN A 463 15.69 1.34 2.68
CA ASN A 463 15.25 2.11 1.52
C ASN A 463 15.01 1.25 0.29
N THR A 464 15.85 0.23 0.06
CA THR A 464 15.63 -0.72 -1.02
C THR A 464 14.38 -1.56 -0.78
N THR A 465 14.15 -2.04 0.44
CA THR A 465 12.94 -2.84 0.76
C THR A 465 11.67 -2.01 0.67
N LYS A 466 11.68 -0.74 1.12
CA LYS A 466 10.56 0.22 0.91
C LYS A 466 10.21 0.34 -0.59
N ALA A 467 11.21 0.51 -1.46
CA ALA A 467 10.98 0.61 -2.90
C ALA A 467 10.42 -0.67 -3.50
N VAL A 468 10.99 -1.83 -3.15
CA VAL A 468 10.56 -3.16 -3.60
C VAL A 468 9.10 -3.43 -3.21
N THR A 469 8.73 -3.09 -1.98
CA THR A 469 7.36 -3.29 -1.48
C THR A 469 6.34 -2.39 -2.19
N LYS A 470 6.71 -1.15 -2.48
CA LYS A 470 5.88 -0.23 -3.28
C LYS A 470 5.68 -0.76 -4.70
N GLY A 471 6.74 -1.27 -5.34
CA GLY A 471 6.65 -1.94 -6.64
C GLY A 471 5.68 -3.13 -6.63
N TYR A 472 5.76 -3.98 -5.62
CA TYR A 472 4.83 -5.10 -5.41
C TYR A 472 3.38 -4.61 -5.20
N ALA A 473 3.17 -3.61 -4.34
CA ALA A 473 1.86 -3.05 -4.08
C ALA A 473 1.20 -2.51 -5.36
N ILE A 474 1.95 -1.82 -6.20
CA ILE A 474 1.46 -1.25 -7.46
C ILE A 474 1.18 -2.35 -8.49
N GLY A 475 2.07 -3.32 -8.65
CA GLY A 475 1.85 -4.45 -9.54
C GLY A 475 0.62 -5.27 -9.16
N SER A 476 0.43 -5.51 -7.86
CA SER A 476 -0.76 -6.19 -7.34
C SER A 476 -2.03 -5.37 -7.49
N ALA A 477 -1.95 -4.04 -7.38
CA ALA A 477 -3.10 -3.16 -7.61
C ALA A 477 -3.55 -3.16 -9.08
N GLY A 478 -2.62 -3.16 -10.02
CA GLY A 478 -2.94 -3.25 -11.44
C GLY A 478 -3.70 -4.52 -11.78
N LEU A 479 -3.22 -5.68 -11.33
CA LEU A 479 -3.91 -6.95 -11.51
C LEU A 479 -5.22 -7.03 -10.69
N GLY A 480 -5.22 -6.56 -9.44
CA GLY A 480 -6.41 -6.54 -8.59
C GLY A 480 -7.52 -5.64 -9.15
N ALA A 481 -7.17 -4.50 -9.72
CA ALA A 481 -8.12 -3.61 -10.37
C ALA A 481 -8.72 -4.23 -11.64
N LEU A 482 -7.97 -5.04 -12.39
CA LEU A 482 -8.54 -5.81 -13.50
C LEU A 482 -9.56 -6.86 -13.03
N VAL A 483 -9.32 -7.47 -11.87
CA VAL A 483 -10.29 -8.39 -11.25
C VAL A 483 -11.56 -7.64 -10.82
N LEU A 484 -11.40 -6.44 -10.24
CA LEU A 484 -12.53 -5.56 -9.89
C LEU A 484 -13.30 -5.09 -11.14
N PHE A 485 -12.60 -4.73 -12.21
CA PHE A 485 -13.23 -4.38 -13.47
C PHE A 485 -13.98 -5.57 -14.08
N ALA A 486 -13.41 -6.78 -14.01
CA ALA A 486 -14.11 -7.99 -14.41
C ALA A 486 -15.38 -8.21 -13.56
N ALA A 487 -15.32 -8.01 -12.25
CA ALA A 487 -16.48 -8.06 -11.37
C ALA A 487 -17.54 -7.01 -11.77
N TYR A 488 -17.12 -5.77 -12.04
CA TYR A 488 -18.02 -4.72 -12.54
C TYR A 488 -18.76 -5.12 -13.82
N THR A 489 -18.03 -5.63 -14.80
CA THR A 489 -18.63 -6.04 -16.08
C THR A 489 -19.58 -7.23 -15.95
N GLN A 490 -19.28 -8.17 -15.06
CA GLN A 490 -20.12 -9.33 -14.81
C GLN A 490 -21.36 -8.96 -13.97
N ASP A 491 -21.23 -8.12 -12.94
CA ASP A 491 -22.36 -7.60 -12.18
C ASP A 491 -23.31 -6.79 -13.05
N LEU A 492 -22.78 -5.96 -13.94
CA LEU A 492 -23.60 -5.20 -14.89
C LEU A 492 -24.43 -6.12 -15.79
N LYS A 493 -23.82 -7.21 -16.31
CA LYS A 493 -24.54 -8.23 -17.09
C LYS A 493 -25.58 -8.96 -16.25
N PHE A 494 -25.26 -9.28 -15.01
CA PHE A 494 -26.17 -9.94 -14.08
C PHE A 494 -27.42 -9.10 -13.82
N PHE A 495 -27.28 -7.81 -13.52
CA PHE A 495 -28.40 -6.91 -13.29
C PHE A 495 -29.23 -6.66 -14.56
N ALA A 496 -28.57 -6.52 -15.71
CA ALA A 496 -29.25 -6.31 -16.99
C ALA A 496 -30.03 -7.55 -17.47
N ALA A 497 -29.64 -8.75 -17.01
CA ALA A 497 -30.33 -9.99 -17.41
C ALA A 497 -31.70 -10.18 -16.74
N ASP A 498 -31.97 -9.56 -15.59
CA ASP A 498 -33.25 -9.63 -14.89
C ASP A 498 -33.82 -8.24 -14.57
N PRO A 499 -34.33 -7.52 -15.59
CA PRO A 499 -34.93 -6.21 -15.38
C PRO A 499 -36.24 -6.25 -14.59
N GLY A 500 -36.84 -7.43 -14.39
CA GLY A 500 -38.01 -7.62 -13.52
C GLY A 500 -37.66 -7.46 -12.05
N GLN A 501 -36.51 -8.00 -11.62
CA GLN A 501 -35.97 -7.84 -10.29
C GLN A 501 -35.23 -6.52 -10.12
N PHE A 502 -34.57 -6.03 -11.18
CA PHE A 502 -33.75 -4.81 -11.16
C PHE A 502 -34.27 -3.75 -12.15
N PRO A 503 -35.38 -3.05 -11.83
CA PRO A 503 -36.08 -2.16 -12.77
C PRO A 503 -35.23 -1.02 -13.34
N PHE A 504 -34.19 -0.55 -12.59
CA PHE A 504 -33.30 0.49 -13.09
C PHE A 504 -32.59 0.08 -14.38
N PHE A 505 -32.29 -1.20 -14.56
CA PHE A 505 -31.59 -1.75 -15.72
C PHE A 505 -32.53 -2.13 -16.87
N ALA A 506 -33.84 -1.88 -16.72
CA ALA A 506 -34.83 -2.13 -17.78
C ALA A 506 -34.57 -1.25 -18.99
N GLY A 507 -34.71 -1.84 -20.18
CA GLY A 507 -34.54 -1.12 -21.46
C GLY A 507 -33.09 -0.82 -21.84
N MET A 508 -32.11 -1.30 -21.04
CA MET A 508 -30.72 -1.22 -21.43
C MET A 508 -30.42 -2.18 -22.58
N GLY A 509 -29.75 -1.67 -23.60
CA GLY A 509 -29.15 -2.50 -24.65
C GLY A 509 -27.91 -3.23 -24.11
N ASP A 510 -27.29 -4.02 -24.98
CA ASP A 510 -26.02 -4.69 -24.70
C ASP A 510 -24.96 -3.62 -24.42
N VAL A 511 -24.48 -3.52 -23.17
CA VAL A 511 -23.40 -2.59 -22.81
C VAL A 511 -22.09 -3.11 -23.37
N ARG A 512 -21.55 -2.41 -24.33
CA ARG A 512 -20.31 -2.76 -25.03
C ARG A 512 -19.26 -1.68 -24.82
N PHE A 513 -18.02 -2.13 -24.63
CA PHE A 513 -16.87 -1.25 -24.53
C PHE A 513 -16.19 -1.08 -25.90
N ASP A 514 -16.99 -0.70 -26.89
CA ASP A 514 -16.53 -0.53 -28.26
C ASP A 514 -15.88 0.86 -28.44
N LEU A 515 -14.65 0.89 -28.95
CA LEU A 515 -13.92 2.13 -29.18
C LEU A 515 -14.52 3.02 -30.29
N SER A 516 -15.47 2.52 -31.05
CA SER A 516 -16.25 3.34 -32.00
C SER A 516 -17.32 4.19 -31.30
N ASN A 517 -17.68 3.86 -30.05
CA ASN A 517 -18.59 4.66 -29.25
C ASN A 517 -17.82 5.85 -28.61
N PRO A 518 -18.19 7.12 -28.93
CA PRO A 518 -17.47 8.29 -28.39
C PRO A 518 -17.54 8.39 -26.86
N TYR A 519 -18.59 7.88 -26.21
CA TYR A 519 -18.69 7.89 -24.75
C TYR A 519 -17.70 6.93 -24.07
N VAL A 520 -17.32 5.83 -24.74
CA VAL A 520 -16.23 4.97 -24.31
C VAL A 520 -14.90 5.73 -24.36
N ILE A 521 -14.65 6.49 -25.42
CA ILE A 521 -13.45 7.33 -25.52
C ILE A 521 -13.45 8.42 -24.45
N VAL A 522 -14.59 9.07 -24.19
CA VAL A 522 -14.74 10.06 -23.10
C VAL A 522 -14.40 9.42 -21.75
N GLY A 523 -14.93 8.23 -21.46
CA GLY A 523 -14.60 7.50 -20.25
C GLY A 523 -13.10 7.17 -20.12
N LEU A 524 -12.48 6.64 -21.18
CA LEU A 524 -11.05 6.34 -21.21
C LEU A 524 -10.18 7.59 -20.94
N LEU A 525 -10.48 8.70 -21.61
CA LEU A 525 -9.74 9.94 -21.43
C LEU A 525 -9.93 10.51 -20.02
N PHE A 526 -11.16 10.51 -19.52
CA PHE A 526 -11.47 10.97 -18.18
C PHE A 526 -10.79 10.10 -17.12
N GLY A 527 -10.84 8.78 -17.27
CA GLY A 527 -10.13 7.86 -16.39
C GLY A 527 -8.61 8.03 -16.46
N GLY A 528 -8.08 8.20 -17.68
CA GLY A 528 -6.64 8.39 -17.89
C GLY A 528 -6.07 9.67 -17.29
N LEU A 529 -6.85 10.76 -17.22
CA LEU A 529 -6.40 12.01 -16.61
C LEU A 529 -6.35 11.95 -15.07
N LEU A 530 -7.18 11.12 -14.43
CA LEU A 530 -7.33 11.12 -12.96
C LEU A 530 -6.03 10.82 -12.21
N PRO A 531 -5.19 9.81 -12.56
CA PRO A 531 -3.93 9.57 -11.88
C PRO A 531 -2.94 10.74 -11.99
N PHE A 532 -2.88 11.43 -13.13
CA PHE A 532 -2.04 12.62 -13.29
C PHE A 532 -2.53 13.79 -12.44
N LEU A 533 -3.83 14.08 -12.47
CA LEU A 533 -4.43 15.14 -11.66
C LEU A 533 -4.23 14.86 -10.17
N PHE A 534 -4.51 13.64 -9.73
CA PHE A 534 -4.31 13.18 -8.35
C PHE A 534 -2.85 13.29 -7.92
N GLY A 535 -1.91 12.83 -8.75
CA GLY A 535 -0.48 12.93 -8.49
C GLY A 535 -0.01 14.38 -8.37
N GLY A 536 -0.42 15.25 -9.30
CA GLY A 536 -0.10 16.68 -9.27
C GLY A 536 -0.65 17.39 -8.04
N MET A 537 -1.89 17.09 -7.65
CA MET A 537 -2.51 17.62 -6.42
C MET A 537 -1.77 17.13 -5.17
N SER A 538 -1.40 15.85 -5.12
CA SER A 538 -0.68 15.26 -4.00
C SER A 538 0.71 15.87 -3.82
N MET A 539 1.46 16.07 -4.90
CA MET A 539 2.76 16.74 -4.86
C MET A 539 2.66 18.19 -4.41
N THR A 540 1.66 18.92 -4.93
CA THR A 540 1.40 20.30 -4.52
C THR A 540 1.04 20.37 -3.03
N ALA A 541 0.29 19.41 -2.52
CA ALA A 541 -0.05 19.29 -1.11
C ALA A 541 1.20 19.12 -0.21
N VAL A 542 2.17 18.28 -0.62
CA VAL A 542 3.46 18.16 0.06
C VAL A 542 4.20 19.48 0.07
N GLY A 543 4.28 20.17 -1.08
CA GLY A 543 4.96 21.48 -1.18
C GLY A 543 4.36 22.52 -0.23
N ARG A 544 3.02 22.59 -0.11
CA ARG A 544 2.35 23.50 0.83
C ARG A 544 2.56 23.11 2.30
N ALA A 545 2.54 21.83 2.61
CA ALA A 545 2.84 21.34 3.95
C ALA A 545 4.30 21.64 4.34
N ALA A 546 5.26 21.40 3.45
CA ALA A 546 6.67 21.71 3.63
C ALA A 546 6.90 23.22 3.89
N GLN A 547 6.23 24.10 3.14
CA GLN A 547 6.32 25.55 3.36
C GLN A 547 5.92 25.96 4.79
N SER A 548 4.93 25.29 5.39
CA SER A 548 4.52 25.56 6.76
C SER A 548 5.59 25.14 7.79
N VAL A 549 6.30 24.05 7.53
CA VAL A 549 7.44 23.59 8.35
C VAL A 549 8.61 24.55 8.19
N VAL A 550 8.97 24.92 6.98
CA VAL A 550 10.02 25.90 6.68
C VAL A 550 9.80 27.19 7.46
N ALA A 551 8.57 27.73 7.41
CA ALA A 551 8.22 28.97 8.13
C ALA A 551 8.40 28.81 9.65
N GLU A 552 8.01 27.68 10.21
CA GLU A 552 8.13 27.41 11.65
C GLU A 552 9.59 27.22 12.09
N VAL A 553 10.38 26.45 11.35
CA VAL A 553 11.81 26.24 11.69
C VAL A 553 12.60 27.55 11.62
N ARG A 554 12.37 28.36 10.55
CA ARG A 554 12.97 29.69 10.43
C ARG A 554 12.56 30.61 11.58
N ARG A 555 11.29 30.58 12.00
CA ARG A 555 10.80 31.34 13.14
C ARG A 555 11.58 30.98 14.40
N GLN A 556 11.73 29.67 14.68
CA GLN A 556 12.43 29.21 15.87
C GLN A 556 13.89 29.61 15.87
N PHE A 557 14.61 29.46 14.76
CA PHE A 557 16.02 29.89 14.65
C PHE A 557 16.19 31.41 14.86
N LYS A 558 15.23 32.21 14.37
CA LYS A 558 15.26 33.65 14.52
C LYS A 558 14.94 34.11 15.94
N GLU A 559 13.91 33.51 16.56
CA GLU A 559 13.46 33.92 17.91
C GLU A 559 14.38 33.35 19.01
N ASN A 560 14.99 32.20 18.79
CA ASN A 560 15.83 31.48 19.74
C ASN A 560 17.22 31.14 19.16
N PRO A 561 18.14 32.10 18.98
CA PRO A 561 19.46 31.84 18.41
C PRO A 561 20.28 30.79 19.20
N GLY A 562 19.99 30.60 20.50
CA GLY A 562 20.61 29.58 21.36
C GLY A 562 20.31 28.14 20.93
N ILE A 563 19.38 27.92 19.99
CA ILE A 563 19.18 26.61 19.38
C ILE A 563 20.45 26.18 18.62
N MET A 564 21.07 27.09 17.87
CA MET A 564 22.27 26.80 17.07
C MET A 564 23.49 26.46 17.92
N THR A 565 23.52 26.90 19.18
CA THR A 565 24.57 26.62 20.15
C THR A 565 24.24 25.48 21.12
N TYR A 566 23.13 24.79 20.95
CA TYR A 566 22.58 23.75 21.84
C TYR A 566 22.23 24.24 23.28
N GLU A 567 22.11 25.54 23.48
CA GLU A 567 21.70 26.12 24.77
C GLU A 567 20.18 26.03 25.00
N VAL A 568 19.42 26.03 23.89
CA VAL A 568 17.95 25.95 23.89
C VAL A 568 17.49 24.81 22.98
N LYS A 569 16.55 23.99 23.47
CA LYS A 569 15.93 22.92 22.64
C LYS A 569 14.86 23.52 21.73
N PRO A 570 14.72 23.03 20.49
CA PRO A 570 13.60 23.41 19.62
C PRO A 570 12.23 22.98 20.17
N GLU A 571 11.19 23.67 19.73
CA GLU A 571 9.78 23.33 20.02
C GLU A 571 9.30 22.24 19.04
N TYR A 572 9.73 20.99 19.18
CA TYR A 572 9.40 19.88 18.28
C TYR A 572 7.89 19.65 18.15
N GLY A 573 7.16 19.64 19.28
CA GLY A 573 5.71 19.40 19.29
C GLY A 573 4.91 20.40 18.46
N ARG A 574 5.40 21.64 18.35
CA ARG A 574 4.78 22.68 17.55
C ARG A 574 4.92 22.42 16.04
N ALA A 575 6.10 21.97 15.60
CA ALA A 575 6.33 21.57 14.22
C ALA A 575 5.42 20.40 13.82
N VAL A 576 5.31 19.37 14.66
CA VAL A 576 4.39 18.25 14.46
C VAL A 576 2.94 18.69 14.37
N ASP A 577 2.49 19.59 15.25
CA ASP A 577 1.09 20.08 15.26
C ASP A 577 0.73 20.87 14.01
N ILE A 578 1.59 21.80 13.58
CA ILE A 578 1.41 22.61 12.36
C ILE A 578 1.32 21.68 11.15
N LEU A 579 2.26 20.76 11.03
CA LEU A 579 2.32 19.83 9.91
C LEU A 579 1.11 18.87 9.87
N THR A 580 0.68 18.37 11.04
CA THR A 580 -0.52 17.51 11.12
C THR A 580 -1.76 18.22 10.61
N LYS A 581 -1.94 19.51 10.98
CA LYS A 581 -3.06 20.33 10.50
C LYS A 581 -2.98 20.56 8.99
N ALA A 582 -1.78 20.86 8.49
CA ALA A 582 -1.56 21.05 7.06
C ALA A 582 -1.87 19.76 6.28
N ALA A 583 -1.32 18.62 6.68
CA ALA A 583 -1.52 17.34 6.02
C ALA A 583 -3.01 16.93 5.95
N ILE A 584 -3.73 17.05 7.06
CA ILE A 584 -5.18 16.75 7.11
C ILE A 584 -5.97 17.65 6.17
N ARG A 585 -5.66 18.94 6.13
CA ARG A 585 -6.34 19.89 5.23
C ARG A 585 -6.08 19.58 3.77
N GLU A 586 -4.82 19.33 3.43
CA GLU A 586 -4.37 19.16 2.06
C GLU A 586 -4.80 17.81 1.45
N MET A 587 -5.04 16.77 2.25
CA MET A 587 -5.48 15.47 1.74
C MET A 587 -6.95 15.42 1.34
N ILE A 588 -7.81 16.36 1.81
CA ILE A 588 -9.28 16.26 1.63
C ILE A 588 -9.65 16.22 0.16
N VAL A 589 -9.21 17.20 -0.62
CA VAL A 589 -9.62 17.34 -2.03
C VAL A 589 -9.09 16.17 -2.89
N PRO A 590 -7.80 15.80 -2.82
CA PRO A 590 -7.33 14.64 -3.58
C PRO A 590 -8.04 13.33 -3.20
N SER A 591 -8.35 13.11 -1.92
CA SER A 591 -9.04 11.89 -1.48
C SER A 591 -10.48 11.79 -1.96
N LEU A 592 -11.16 12.92 -2.18
CA LEU A 592 -12.51 12.93 -2.72
C LEU A 592 -12.56 12.65 -4.22
N LEU A 593 -11.49 12.94 -4.95
CA LEU A 593 -11.43 12.79 -6.41
C LEU A 593 -11.81 11.38 -6.89
N PRO A 594 -11.21 10.28 -6.40
CA PRO A 594 -11.53 8.93 -6.88
C PRO A 594 -12.92 8.45 -6.41
N VAL A 595 -13.48 9.00 -5.36
CA VAL A 595 -14.83 8.66 -4.88
C VAL A 595 -15.90 9.37 -5.70
N ALA A 596 -15.69 10.65 -5.99
CA ALA A 596 -16.68 11.46 -6.72
C ALA A 596 -16.68 11.16 -8.22
N SER A 597 -15.52 10.88 -8.82
CA SER A 597 -15.36 10.76 -10.27
C SER A 597 -16.27 9.72 -10.93
N PRO A 598 -16.40 8.47 -10.43
CA PRO A 598 -17.30 7.48 -11.03
C PRO A 598 -18.76 7.92 -11.00
N VAL A 599 -19.18 8.50 -9.88
CA VAL A 599 -20.56 8.95 -9.68
C VAL A 599 -20.90 10.12 -10.60
N VAL A 600 -20.02 11.13 -10.63
CA VAL A 600 -20.19 12.32 -11.48
C VAL A 600 -20.24 11.93 -12.95
N LEU A 601 -19.26 11.11 -13.41
CA LEU A 601 -19.23 10.69 -14.81
C LEU A 601 -20.51 9.93 -15.20
N PHE A 602 -20.95 8.98 -14.37
CA PHE A 602 -22.13 8.20 -14.63
C PHE A 602 -23.35 9.10 -14.83
N PHE A 603 -23.68 9.96 -13.87
CA PHE A 603 -24.88 10.79 -13.94
C PHE A 603 -24.81 11.86 -15.03
N VAL A 604 -23.63 12.40 -15.32
CA VAL A 604 -23.46 13.37 -16.42
C VAL A 604 -23.73 12.69 -17.77
N ILE A 605 -23.18 11.51 -17.99
CA ILE A 605 -23.39 10.79 -19.26
C ILE A 605 -24.82 10.24 -19.36
N ASP A 606 -25.40 9.74 -18.26
CA ASP A 606 -26.80 9.30 -18.23
C ASP A 606 -27.76 10.43 -18.63
N LEU A 607 -27.53 11.64 -18.16
CA LEU A 607 -28.32 12.82 -18.53
C LEU A 607 -28.18 13.20 -20.01
N ILE A 608 -27.00 12.96 -20.61
CA ILE A 608 -26.70 13.39 -22.00
C ILE A 608 -27.08 12.31 -23.02
N ALA A 609 -26.77 11.05 -22.72
CA ALA A 609 -26.82 9.94 -23.70
C ALA A 609 -27.60 8.71 -23.20
N GLY A 610 -28.02 8.70 -21.95
CA GLY A 610 -28.75 7.60 -21.34
C GLY A 610 -27.88 6.53 -20.69
N LYS A 611 -28.54 5.62 -19.98
CA LYS A 611 -27.94 4.64 -19.06
C LYS A 611 -26.89 3.73 -19.72
N SER A 612 -27.16 3.23 -20.92
CA SER A 612 -26.27 2.29 -21.61
C SER A 612 -24.91 2.91 -21.89
N ASP A 613 -24.90 4.16 -22.40
CA ASP A 613 -23.68 4.91 -22.67
C ASP A 613 -22.98 5.35 -21.36
N ALA A 614 -23.76 5.65 -20.31
CA ALA A 614 -23.22 5.98 -19.00
C ALA A 614 -22.43 4.80 -18.39
N PHE A 615 -22.97 3.58 -18.45
CA PHE A 615 -22.24 2.39 -17.99
C PHE A 615 -21.05 2.04 -18.89
N SER A 616 -21.15 2.26 -20.19
CA SER A 616 -20.03 2.09 -21.11
C SER A 616 -18.90 3.08 -20.80
N ALA A 617 -19.23 4.34 -20.59
CA ALA A 617 -18.27 5.39 -20.21
C ALA A 617 -17.65 5.11 -18.83
N LEU A 618 -18.45 4.68 -17.85
CA LEU A 618 -17.96 4.34 -16.52
C LEU A 618 -16.97 3.18 -16.57
N GLY A 619 -17.29 2.08 -17.25
CA GLY A 619 -16.36 0.97 -17.40
C GLY A 619 -15.09 1.35 -18.16
N ALA A 620 -15.21 2.17 -19.20
CA ALA A 620 -14.05 2.72 -19.91
C ALA A 620 -13.16 3.61 -19.01
N MET A 621 -13.79 4.42 -18.15
CA MET A 621 -13.07 5.21 -17.15
C MET A 621 -12.26 4.32 -16.21
N LEU A 622 -12.84 3.21 -15.73
CA LEU A 622 -12.10 2.28 -14.85
C LEU A 622 -10.85 1.74 -15.55
N VAL A 623 -10.96 1.34 -16.81
CA VAL A 623 -9.79 0.88 -17.60
C VAL A 623 -8.77 2.01 -17.76
N GLY A 624 -9.21 3.23 -18.07
CA GLY A 624 -8.34 4.40 -18.17
C GLY A 624 -7.55 4.65 -16.88
N VAL A 625 -8.22 4.61 -15.72
CA VAL A 625 -7.60 4.75 -14.40
C VAL A 625 -6.57 3.65 -14.14
N ILE A 626 -6.91 2.39 -14.45
CA ILE A 626 -6.01 1.24 -14.24
C ILE A 626 -4.74 1.39 -15.07
N VAL A 627 -4.88 1.62 -16.37
CA VAL A 627 -3.74 1.69 -17.30
C VAL A 627 -2.84 2.86 -16.93
N THR A 628 -3.39 4.06 -16.85
CA THR A 628 -2.60 5.26 -16.57
C THR A 628 -2.04 5.25 -15.16
N GLY A 629 -2.86 4.83 -14.19
CA GLY A 629 -2.46 4.75 -12.77
C GLY A 629 -1.29 3.78 -12.56
N LEU A 630 -1.30 2.64 -13.24
CA LEU A 630 -0.19 1.68 -13.15
C LEU A 630 1.13 2.31 -13.60
N PHE A 631 1.17 2.96 -14.77
CA PHE A 631 2.38 3.59 -15.28
C PHE A 631 2.83 4.77 -14.41
N VAL A 632 1.91 5.64 -14.00
CA VAL A 632 2.21 6.78 -13.13
C VAL A 632 2.78 6.32 -11.80
N ALA A 633 2.17 5.33 -11.16
CA ALA A 633 2.62 4.84 -9.87
C ALA A 633 4.00 4.17 -9.94
N ILE A 634 4.27 3.32 -10.93
CA ILE A 634 5.58 2.68 -11.12
C ILE A 634 6.65 3.75 -11.41
N SER A 635 6.37 4.65 -12.34
CA SER A 635 7.27 5.75 -12.71
C SER A 635 7.67 6.56 -11.48
N MET A 636 6.68 7.01 -10.69
CA MET A 636 6.93 7.85 -9.52
C MET A 636 7.73 7.10 -8.44
N THR A 637 7.35 5.89 -8.09
CA THR A 637 8.00 5.15 -6.99
C THR A 637 9.42 4.72 -7.34
N SER A 638 9.64 4.17 -8.53
CA SER A 638 10.98 3.74 -8.97
C SER A 638 11.89 4.92 -9.24
N GLY A 639 11.37 5.98 -9.85
CA GLY A 639 12.16 7.20 -10.12
C GLY A 639 12.61 7.90 -8.85
N GLY A 640 11.68 8.10 -7.89
CA GLY A 640 12.01 8.67 -6.60
C GLY A 640 13.01 7.83 -5.81
N GLY A 641 12.86 6.49 -5.82
CA GLY A 641 13.83 5.57 -5.22
C GLY A 641 15.21 5.62 -5.88
N ALA A 642 15.28 5.87 -7.18
CA ALA A 642 16.56 6.02 -7.87
C ALA A 642 17.27 7.32 -7.48
N TRP A 643 16.56 8.45 -7.27
CA TRP A 643 17.15 9.70 -6.78
C TRP A 643 17.68 9.56 -5.36
N ASP A 644 16.89 9.01 -4.45
CA ASP A 644 17.28 8.81 -3.04
C ASP A 644 18.54 7.96 -2.94
N ASN A 645 18.55 6.79 -3.58
CA ASN A 645 19.71 5.91 -3.55
C ASN A 645 20.91 6.44 -4.35
N ALA A 646 20.71 7.36 -5.32
CA ALA A 646 21.82 8.07 -5.94
C ALA A 646 22.49 9.06 -4.97
N LYS A 647 21.71 9.75 -4.09
CA LYS A 647 22.21 10.57 -3.00
C LYS A 647 23.06 9.72 -2.04
N LYS A 648 22.51 8.59 -1.57
CA LYS A 648 23.20 7.66 -0.65
C LYS A 648 24.49 7.10 -1.26
N LEU A 649 24.49 6.72 -2.54
CA LEU A 649 25.70 6.28 -3.24
C LEU A 649 26.81 7.35 -3.25
N ILE A 650 26.45 8.63 -3.39
CA ILE A 650 27.40 9.73 -3.30
C ILE A 650 27.90 9.90 -1.86
N GLU A 651 27.02 9.81 -0.85
CA GLU A 651 27.36 9.90 0.57
C GLU A 651 28.32 8.79 1.02
N GLU A 652 28.28 7.61 0.41
CA GLU A 652 29.23 6.51 0.59
C GLU A 652 30.64 6.80 0.05
N GLY A 653 30.86 7.98 -0.50
CA GLY A 653 32.19 8.44 -0.98
C GLY A 653 32.36 8.46 -2.50
N HIS A 654 31.34 8.09 -3.29
CA HIS A 654 31.39 8.20 -4.74
C HIS A 654 31.25 9.66 -5.18
N TYR A 655 31.83 10.01 -6.34
CA TYR A 655 31.67 11.33 -6.99
C TYR A 655 32.00 12.53 -6.10
N GLY A 656 32.92 12.38 -5.15
CA GLY A 656 33.38 13.44 -4.25
C GLY A 656 32.80 13.37 -2.84
N GLY A 657 31.87 12.47 -2.57
CA GLY A 657 31.33 12.19 -1.24
C GLY A 657 30.41 13.28 -0.69
N LYS A 658 30.07 13.13 0.58
CA LYS A 658 29.16 14.03 1.31
C LYS A 658 29.71 15.47 1.33
N GLY A 659 28.86 16.45 1.03
CA GLY A 659 29.20 17.88 0.98
C GLY A 659 29.77 18.36 -0.37
N SER A 660 30.05 17.46 -1.35
CA SER A 660 30.48 17.84 -2.69
C SER A 660 29.36 18.52 -3.50
N GLU A 661 29.70 19.17 -4.62
CA GLU A 661 28.70 19.74 -5.54
C GLU A 661 27.79 18.65 -6.13
N ALA A 662 28.31 17.45 -6.39
CA ALA A 662 27.51 16.31 -6.81
C ALA A 662 26.51 15.88 -5.71
N HIS A 663 26.93 15.90 -4.43
CA HIS A 663 26.01 15.64 -3.32
C HIS A 663 24.89 16.67 -3.26
N LYS A 664 25.17 17.96 -3.38
CA LYS A 664 24.16 19.02 -3.38
C LYS A 664 23.16 18.85 -4.54
N ALA A 665 23.65 18.47 -5.71
CA ALA A 665 22.80 18.17 -6.86
C ALA A 665 21.91 16.93 -6.61
N ALA A 666 22.43 15.90 -5.97
CA ALA A 666 21.70 14.70 -5.62
C ALA A 666 20.63 14.97 -4.54
N VAL A 667 20.91 15.81 -3.53
CA VAL A 667 19.91 16.29 -2.56
C VAL A 667 18.75 16.99 -3.26
N THR A 668 19.02 17.81 -4.29
CA THR A 668 17.94 18.44 -5.07
C THR A 668 17.08 17.41 -5.79
N GLY A 669 17.69 16.38 -6.37
CA GLY A 669 16.94 15.30 -7.00
C GLY A 669 16.11 14.49 -6.02
N ASP A 670 16.64 14.18 -4.85
CA ASP A 670 15.94 13.49 -3.78
C ASP A 670 14.75 14.31 -3.27
N THR A 671 14.92 15.61 -3.05
CA THR A 671 13.83 16.54 -2.71
C THR A 671 12.67 16.53 -3.72
N VAL A 672 12.97 16.37 -5.03
CA VAL A 672 11.96 16.16 -6.07
C VAL A 672 11.38 14.75 -6.02
N GLY A 673 12.22 13.76 -5.77
CA GLY A 673 11.88 12.34 -5.70
C GLY A 673 11.01 11.96 -4.51
N ASP A 674 11.14 12.65 -3.38
CA ASP A 674 10.42 12.36 -2.14
C ASP A 674 8.89 12.42 -2.29
N PRO A 675 8.28 13.50 -2.78
CA PRO A 675 6.84 13.52 -3.05
C PRO A 675 6.42 12.46 -4.09
N TYR A 676 7.31 12.12 -5.02
CA TYR A 676 7.10 11.07 -6.01
C TYR A 676 6.98 9.70 -5.37
N LYS A 677 8.03 9.25 -4.64
CA LYS A 677 8.15 7.87 -4.15
C LYS A 677 7.31 7.56 -2.92
N ASP A 678 7.04 8.58 -2.08
CA ASP A 678 6.48 8.36 -0.74
C ASP A 678 5.08 8.95 -0.56
N THR A 679 4.62 9.84 -1.46
CA THR A 679 3.27 10.44 -1.40
C THR A 679 2.46 10.12 -2.64
N ALA A 680 2.77 10.75 -3.77
CA ALA A 680 1.93 10.68 -4.96
C ALA A 680 1.90 9.27 -5.59
N GLY A 681 3.07 8.69 -5.85
CA GLY A 681 3.16 7.36 -6.46
C GLY A 681 2.42 6.27 -5.70
N PRO A 682 2.73 6.05 -4.41
CA PRO A 682 2.03 5.05 -3.62
C PRO A 682 0.55 5.33 -3.42
N ALA A 683 0.12 6.60 -3.32
CA ALA A 683 -1.30 6.95 -3.14
C ALA A 683 -2.15 6.73 -4.40
N VAL A 684 -1.54 6.62 -5.59
CA VAL A 684 -2.26 6.18 -6.80
C VAL A 684 -2.78 4.74 -6.67
N ASN A 685 -2.11 3.89 -5.89
CA ASN A 685 -2.54 2.51 -5.64
C ASN A 685 -3.96 2.44 -5.00
N PRO A 686 -4.23 3.01 -3.81
CA PRO A 686 -5.60 3.04 -3.28
C PRO A 686 -6.56 3.85 -4.17
N MET A 687 -6.09 4.88 -4.87
CA MET A 687 -6.92 5.63 -5.82
C MET A 687 -7.51 4.73 -6.91
N ILE A 688 -6.71 3.88 -7.53
CA ILE A 688 -7.18 2.93 -8.57
C ILE A 688 -8.25 2.00 -7.99
N LYS A 689 -8.01 1.44 -6.81
CA LYS A 689 -8.91 0.46 -6.18
C LYS A 689 -10.23 1.08 -5.75
N ILE A 690 -10.17 2.22 -5.04
CA ILE A 690 -11.39 2.90 -4.55
C ILE A 690 -12.29 3.35 -5.71
N THR A 691 -11.71 3.81 -6.81
CA THR A 691 -12.48 4.17 -8.01
C THR A 691 -13.26 2.97 -8.56
N ASN A 692 -12.64 1.79 -8.62
CA ASN A 692 -13.28 0.57 -9.09
C ASN A 692 -14.35 0.06 -8.10
N ILE A 693 -14.09 0.14 -6.79
CA ILE A 693 -15.05 -0.28 -5.75
C ILE A 693 -16.28 0.65 -5.74
N VAL A 694 -16.07 1.95 -5.88
CA VAL A 694 -17.18 2.91 -5.95
C VAL A 694 -18.07 2.63 -7.15
N ALA A 695 -17.50 2.25 -8.30
CA ALA A 695 -18.29 1.84 -9.46
C ALA A 695 -19.12 0.58 -9.19
N LEU A 696 -18.57 -0.44 -8.51
CA LEU A 696 -19.32 -1.63 -8.09
C LEU A 696 -20.45 -1.28 -7.11
N LEU A 697 -20.17 -0.44 -6.11
CA LEU A 697 -21.19 0.00 -5.15
C LEU A 697 -22.27 0.86 -5.82
N LEU A 698 -21.92 1.65 -6.83
CA LEU A 698 -22.90 2.40 -7.61
C LEU A 698 -23.88 1.46 -8.31
N LEU A 699 -23.41 0.34 -8.90
CA LEU A 699 -24.29 -0.69 -9.45
C LEU A 699 -25.24 -1.24 -8.38
N ALA A 700 -24.71 -1.58 -7.20
CA ALA A 700 -25.54 -2.10 -6.10
C ALA A 700 -26.59 -1.07 -5.64
N VAL A 701 -26.24 0.20 -5.48
CA VAL A 701 -27.18 1.28 -5.11
C VAL A 701 -28.29 1.44 -6.15
N LEU A 702 -27.93 1.42 -7.44
CA LEU A 702 -28.89 1.54 -8.54
C LEU A 702 -29.79 0.30 -8.64
N ALA A 703 -29.27 -0.89 -8.33
CA ALA A 703 -30.03 -2.14 -8.30
C ALA A 703 -31.08 -2.17 -7.16
N HIS A 704 -30.81 -1.57 -6.03
CA HIS A 704 -31.76 -1.48 -4.91
C HIS A 704 -32.89 -0.46 -5.12
N GLY A 705 -32.89 0.28 -6.24
CA GLY A 705 -34.00 1.12 -6.68
C GLY A 705 -34.27 2.37 -5.84
N LEU A 706 -33.31 2.83 -5.04
CA LEU A 706 -33.42 4.05 -4.22
C LEU A 706 -33.26 5.34 -5.04
N ILE A 707 -32.69 5.24 -6.22
CA ILE A 707 -32.60 6.33 -7.20
C ILE A 707 -33.54 5.98 -8.35
N LYS A 708 -34.70 6.64 -8.38
CA LYS A 708 -35.70 6.47 -9.45
C LYS A 708 -35.35 7.28 -10.67
#